data_85127d7c95d724e5d927276bae666609
#
_entry.id   85127d7c95d724e5d927276bae666609
#
_cell.length_a   1.000
_cell.length_b   1.000
_cell.length_c   1.000
_cell.angle_alpha   90.00
_cell.angle_beta   90.00
_cell.angle_gamma   90.00
#
_symmetry.space_group_name_H-M   'P 1'
#
loop_
_entity.id
_entity.type
_entity.pdbx_description
1 polymer ?
#
loop_
_entity_poly.entity_id
_entity_poly.type
_entity_poly.pdbx_seq_one_letter_code
_entity_poly.pdbx_strand_id
1 'polypeptide(L)'
;MLEALDAERNVKDRHRNLLVAATGTGKTVVAALDYRNFSEGLGRRPRLLFVAHQERILKQAQRTYREVLSDPGFGELLVGGQRPHEWDFVFASVQSLKQSVLDRLPAKHFDFVVIDEFHHAEAATYRRLLDHLEPKELLGLTATPERSDGENVQKFFDYRVAHELRLWDALHLQLLTPMHYYGIADGTDLSGLTWNRTQKAYDTAELSDLYVHAGEKRTKFIINEIQKRVLDISQLKALGFCVSIAHAEYMAAQFNTFGLPARAVHGGTSLPQRQQAIADLRSGVIKAIFSVDLFNEGVDIPELNTLLLLRPSQSPVLFIQQLGRGLRLSHGKDACVVLDFIGQQNNQFDFTERYQALTKKRGTHLIQEIEAGFRSMPAGSNISLDRVTQEQVLKNIRNAASSSLKKIKALAADINTTDLSEFLAESGIPISDLYKTRSSNQYSWTRLVRETENIDAPEAFVPVPEQDRTTEEFLLKRLRTMLHINDRARAENYLRVLDPVGPDPDSFDEELRSYARMLVLSFSANQPQNLLPAGFADAVNLLRRFPAVREELRQIMEYGISASRVIPQASGVSILQSHADYSLAELIGALEDKPLKDMVSMPREGVRYIEKLRTDLFLVTFKKRAGTSAATDYRDYPISPELLHWESQNRTTLASPSGQRYIHHKERGNSIVMATRFHSDNEVGTAAAYAFLGKIDYVSHRGEKPIQFEWALHRPMPKKVFVDGRTVA
;
A
#
# COMPACT_ATOMS: atom_id res chain seq x y z
N MET A 1 3.22 11.76 -5.35
CA MET A 1 4.24 11.78 -4.27
C MET A 1 4.46 13.20 -3.75
N LEU A 2 4.83 14.19 -4.58
CA LEU A 2 5.03 15.58 -4.12
C LEU A 2 3.76 16.19 -3.53
N GLU A 3 2.62 16.05 -4.19
CA GLU A 3 1.33 16.50 -3.65
C GLU A 3 0.99 15.89 -2.29
N ALA A 4 1.34 14.62 -2.08
CA ALA A 4 1.11 13.95 -0.81
C ALA A 4 2.01 14.52 0.30
N LEU A 5 3.29 14.79 0.01
CA LEU A 5 4.22 15.42 0.97
C LEU A 5 3.79 16.86 1.29
N ASP A 6 3.35 17.61 0.27
CA ASP A 6 2.80 18.94 0.44
C ASP A 6 1.56 18.94 1.34
N ALA A 7 0.65 18.00 1.10
CA ALA A 7 -0.55 17.83 1.91
C ALA A 7 -0.24 17.45 3.36
N GLU A 8 0.70 16.52 3.60
CA GLU A 8 1.11 16.18 4.97
C GLU A 8 1.65 17.41 5.70
N ARG A 9 2.50 18.21 5.04
CA ARG A 9 3.13 19.41 5.61
C ARG A 9 2.15 20.55 5.81
N ASN A 10 1.47 20.98 4.75
CA ASN A 10 0.75 22.26 4.74
C ASN A 10 -0.73 22.14 5.12
N VAL A 11 -1.31 20.94 5.05
CA VAL A 11 -2.73 20.71 5.40
C VAL A 11 -2.86 20.00 6.74
N LYS A 12 -1.99 19.02 7.01
CA LYS A 12 -2.08 18.19 8.21
C LYS A 12 -1.09 18.60 9.32
N ASP A 13 -0.21 19.59 9.06
CA ASP A 13 0.84 20.06 9.96
C ASP A 13 1.75 18.93 10.46
N ARG A 14 2.23 18.11 9.51
CA ARG A 14 3.03 16.92 9.80
C ARG A 14 4.37 17.00 9.09
N HIS A 15 5.43 17.00 9.89
CA HIS A 15 6.79 17.29 9.47
C HIS A 15 7.73 16.08 9.49
N ARG A 16 7.19 14.91 9.84
CA ARG A 16 7.87 13.62 9.78
C ARG A 16 7.16 12.73 8.79
N ASN A 17 7.75 12.50 7.63
CA ASN A 17 7.10 11.87 6.50
C ASN A 17 7.89 10.68 5.96
N LEU A 18 7.25 9.52 5.83
CA LEU A 18 7.82 8.32 5.20
C LEU A 18 7.27 8.19 3.78
N LEU A 19 8.18 8.16 2.80
CA LEU A 19 7.87 7.88 1.41
C LEU A 19 8.27 6.44 1.08
N VAL A 20 7.27 5.60 0.80
CA VAL A 20 7.49 4.23 0.35
C VAL A 20 7.35 4.19 -1.17
N ALA A 21 8.44 3.90 -1.89
CA ALA A 21 8.39 3.82 -3.34
C ALA A 21 9.35 2.74 -3.88
N ALA A 22 8.89 1.99 -4.88
CA ALA A 22 9.66 0.90 -5.48
C ALA A 22 11.04 1.37 -5.96
N THR A 23 12.03 0.48 -5.93
CA THR A 23 13.37 0.77 -6.46
C THR A 23 13.28 1.12 -7.96
N GLY A 24 13.95 2.20 -8.37
CA GLY A 24 13.94 2.65 -9.76
C GLY A 24 12.86 3.68 -10.11
N THR A 25 11.96 4.03 -9.18
CA THR A 25 10.87 5.02 -9.41
C THR A 25 11.26 6.46 -9.13
N GLY A 26 12.53 6.75 -8.87
CA GLY A 26 13.02 8.13 -8.71
C GLY A 26 12.86 8.72 -7.31
N LYS A 27 12.89 7.91 -6.22
CA LYS A 27 12.81 8.40 -4.82
C LYS A 27 13.70 9.62 -4.56
N THR A 28 14.96 9.56 -4.97
CA THR A 28 15.94 10.63 -4.74
C THR A 28 15.57 11.90 -5.52
N VAL A 29 14.99 11.77 -6.73
CA VAL A 29 14.50 12.91 -7.51
C VAL A 29 13.31 13.56 -6.81
N VAL A 30 12.39 12.77 -6.29
CA VAL A 30 11.24 13.29 -5.52
C VAL A 30 11.72 14.02 -4.27
N ALA A 31 12.69 13.48 -3.53
CA ALA A 31 13.26 14.16 -2.36
C ALA A 31 13.93 15.48 -2.72
N ALA A 32 14.65 15.55 -3.85
CA ALA A 32 15.27 16.78 -4.31
C ALA A 32 14.24 17.84 -4.75
N LEU A 33 13.18 17.42 -5.43
CA LEU A 33 12.06 18.28 -5.81
C LEU A 33 11.28 18.78 -4.60
N ASP A 34 11.04 17.91 -3.61
CA ASP A 34 10.38 18.28 -2.36
C ASP A 34 11.20 19.32 -1.59
N TYR A 35 12.51 19.11 -1.49
CA TYR A 35 13.42 20.09 -0.92
C TYR A 35 13.39 21.43 -1.66
N ARG A 36 13.36 21.42 -3.00
CA ARG A 36 13.23 22.64 -3.81
C ARG A 36 11.93 23.38 -3.49
N ASN A 37 10.79 22.68 -3.50
CA ASN A 37 9.48 23.26 -3.21
C ASN A 37 9.43 23.84 -1.78
N PHE A 38 10.00 23.13 -0.82
CA PHE A 38 10.11 23.61 0.57
C PHE A 38 10.99 24.87 0.67
N SER A 39 12.10 24.93 -0.08
CA SER A 39 12.99 26.09 -0.15
C SER A 39 12.30 27.32 -0.74
N GLU A 40 11.52 27.11 -1.84
CA GLU A 40 10.73 28.17 -2.48
C GLU A 40 9.67 28.73 -1.52
N GLY A 41 8.98 27.85 -0.77
CA GLY A 41 7.99 28.27 0.23
C GLY A 41 8.59 29.08 1.39
N LEU A 42 9.87 28.83 1.75
CA LEU A 42 10.59 29.58 2.79
C LEU A 42 11.26 30.86 2.27
N GLY A 43 11.39 31.06 0.96
CA GLY A 43 12.15 32.15 0.34
C GLY A 43 13.66 32.09 0.60
N ARG A 44 14.18 30.97 1.11
CA ARG A 44 15.59 30.69 1.36
C ARG A 44 15.89 29.20 1.25
N ARG A 45 17.16 28.85 1.04
CA ARG A 45 17.62 27.45 1.11
C ARG A 45 17.78 27.01 2.58
N PRO A 46 16.97 26.05 3.06
CA PRO A 46 17.14 25.48 4.41
C PRO A 46 18.38 24.58 4.46
N ARG A 47 18.99 24.45 5.63
CA ARG A 47 20.11 23.52 5.84
C ARG A 47 19.66 22.08 5.64
N LEU A 48 20.39 21.33 4.78
CA LEU A 48 20.06 19.96 4.37
C LEU A 48 21.06 18.96 4.91
N LEU A 49 20.57 17.87 5.50
CA LEU A 49 21.34 16.65 5.69
C LEU A 49 20.69 15.49 4.91
N PHE A 50 21.41 14.93 3.95
CA PHE A 50 21.03 13.70 3.26
C PHE A 50 21.87 12.53 3.77
N VAL A 51 21.24 11.48 4.30
CA VAL A 51 21.91 10.34 4.92
C VAL A 51 21.66 9.07 4.14
N ALA A 52 22.71 8.31 3.83
CA ALA A 52 22.64 6.97 3.28
C ALA A 52 23.79 6.11 3.84
N HIS A 53 23.74 4.81 3.61
CA HIS A 53 24.77 3.89 4.12
C HIS A 53 25.94 3.67 3.15
N GLN A 54 25.82 4.01 1.86
CA GLN A 54 26.85 3.82 0.84
C GLN A 54 27.28 5.13 0.17
N GLU A 55 28.60 5.32 0.02
CA GLU A 55 29.20 6.49 -0.64
C GLU A 55 28.65 6.72 -2.05
N ARG A 56 28.41 5.64 -2.81
CA ARG A 56 27.88 5.73 -4.17
C ARG A 56 26.47 6.33 -4.21
N ILE A 57 25.60 5.93 -3.28
CA ILE A 57 24.25 6.50 -3.14
C ILE A 57 24.35 8.00 -2.86
N LEU A 58 25.25 8.40 -1.98
CA LEU A 58 25.48 9.80 -1.62
C LEU A 58 25.94 10.64 -2.83
N LYS A 59 26.90 10.13 -3.62
CA LYS A 59 27.36 10.80 -4.84
C LYS A 59 26.26 10.92 -5.90
N GLN A 60 25.43 9.89 -6.03
CA GLN A 60 24.28 9.92 -6.93
C GLN A 60 23.24 10.94 -6.45
N ALA A 61 22.90 10.92 -5.16
CA ALA A 61 21.97 11.88 -4.57
C ALA A 61 22.46 13.33 -4.72
N GLN A 62 23.72 13.59 -4.41
CA GLN A 62 24.33 14.92 -4.59
C GLN A 62 24.20 15.39 -6.04
N ARG A 63 24.50 14.52 -7.02
CA ARG A 63 24.33 14.85 -8.44
C ARG A 63 22.87 15.20 -8.76
N THR A 64 21.92 14.38 -8.32
CA THR A 64 20.49 14.62 -8.53
C THR A 64 20.04 15.95 -7.94
N TYR A 65 20.47 16.28 -6.71
CA TYR A 65 20.15 17.58 -6.11
C TYR A 65 20.75 18.74 -6.90
N ARG A 66 22.00 18.63 -7.37
CA ARG A 66 22.62 19.63 -8.24
C ARG A 66 21.85 19.86 -9.54
N GLU A 67 21.41 18.80 -10.17
CA GLU A 67 20.59 18.85 -11.39
C GLU A 67 19.22 19.50 -11.13
N VAL A 68 18.50 19.06 -10.10
CA VAL A 68 17.16 19.57 -9.74
C VAL A 68 17.19 21.04 -9.31
N LEU A 69 18.23 21.43 -8.57
CA LEU A 69 18.39 22.80 -8.08
C LEU A 69 19.10 23.71 -9.07
N SER A 70 19.57 23.17 -10.21
CA SER A 70 20.39 23.87 -11.21
C SER A 70 21.62 24.54 -10.58
N ASP A 71 22.25 23.88 -9.61
CA ASP A 71 23.40 24.39 -8.85
C ASP A 71 24.52 23.34 -8.78
N PRO A 72 25.54 23.41 -9.66
CA PRO A 72 26.64 22.45 -9.69
C PRO A 72 27.50 22.44 -8.40
N GLY A 73 27.47 23.52 -7.61
CA GLY A 73 28.21 23.66 -6.35
C GLY A 73 27.46 23.11 -5.14
N PHE A 74 26.20 22.72 -5.27
CA PHE A 74 25.37 22.33 -4.13
C PHE A 74 25.88 21.08 -3.43
N GLY A 75 26.05 21.20 -2.11
CA GLY A 75 26.28 20.12 -1.18
C GLY A 75 27.69 19.53 -1.16
N GLU A 76 28.12 19.13 0.01
CA GLU A 76 29.42 18.52 0.30
C GLU A 76 29.27 17.11 0.85
N LEU A 77 30.31 16.30 0.71
CA LEU A 77 30.30 14.90 1.13
C LEU A 77 30.97 14.71 2.50
N LEU A 78 30.32 13.93 3.36
CA LEU A 78 30.90 13.40 4.59
C LEU A 78 30.99 11.87 4.51
N VAL A 79 32.01 11.36 3.80
CA VAL A 79 32.21 9.92 3.58
C VAL A 79 33.65 9.61 3.16
N GLY A 80 34.18 8.46 3.52
CA GLY A 80 35.49 7.99 3.03
C GLY A 80 36.68 8.91 3.42
N GLY A 81 36.61 9.60 4.55
CA GLY A 81 37.63 10.56 4.98
C GLY A 81 37.40 11.98 4.48
N GLN A 82 36.51 12.21 3.53
CA GLN A 82 36.11 13.56 3.12
C GLN A 82 35.28 14.22 4.21
N ARG A 83 35.50 15.52 4.42
CA ARG A 83 34.77 16.32 5.39
C ARG A 83 34.24 17.59 4.73
N PRO A 84 33.03 18.04 5.04
CA PRO A 84 32.50 19.29 4.52
C PRO A 84 33.28 20.47 5.13
N HIS A 85 33.47 21.50 4.33
CA HIS A 85 33.99 22.80 4.76
C HIS A 85 32.87 23.61 5.44
N GLU A 86 31.69 23.59 4.80
CA GLU A 86 30.47 24.20 5.32
C GLU A 86 29.47 23.10 5.66
N TRP A 87 28.76 23.26 6.77
CA TRP A 87 27.80 22.28 7.26
C TRP A 87 26.35 22.64 6.90
N ASP A 88 26.17 23.42 5.83
CA ASP A 88 24.84 23.85 5.42
C ASP A 88 24.13 22.81 4.55
N PHE A 89 24.84 22.16 3.62
CA PHE A 89 24.26 21.14 2.73
C PHE A 89 25.15 19.91 2.69
N VAL A 90 24.81 18.89 3.47
CA VAL A 90 25.70 17.74 3.70
C VAL A 90 25.08 16.45 3.22
N PHE A 91 25.85 15.68 2.45
CA PHE A 91 25.54 14.30 2.05
C PHE A 91 26.46 13.36 2.84
N ALA A 92 25.92 12.69 3.85
CA ALA A 92 26.70 11.96 4.84
C ALA A 92 26.45 10.45 4.83
N SER A 93 27.50 9.65 4.97
CA SER A 93 27.29 8.25 5.35
C SER A 93 26.96 8.17 6.83
N VAL A 94 26.01 7.28 7.18
CA VAL A 94 25.60 7.10 8.59
C VAL A 94 26.80 6.70 9.47
N GLN A 95 27.77 5.96 8.92
CA GLN A 95 28.99 5.53 9.60
C GLN A 95 29.93 6.72 9.88
N SER A 96 29.87 7.79 9.09
CA SER A 96 30.68 9.01 9.29
C SER A 96 30.07 9.96 10.32
N LEU A 97 28.77 9.86 10.60
CA LEU A 97 28.05 10.60 11.63
C LEU A 97 28.24 9.93 13.01
N LYS A 98 29.54 9.88 13.45
CA LYS A 98 29.90 9.36 14.76
C LYS A 98 29.43 10.31 15.86
N GLN A 99 29.34 9.81 17.10
CA GLN A 99 28.95 10.59 18.27
C GLN A 99 29.78 11.89 18.38
N SER A 100 31.08 11.80 18.18
CA SER A 100 31.99 12.98 18.24
C SER A 100 31.73 14.03 17.15
N VAL A 101 31.02 13.69 16.09
CA VAL A 101 30.55 14.63 15.06
C VAL A 101 29.20 15.20 15.47
N LEU A 102 28.28 14.37 15.93
CA LEU A 102 26.97 14.80 16.40
C LEU A 102 27.05 15.76 17.58
N ASP A 103 27.93 15.49 18.56
CA ASP A 103 28.14 16.35 19.75
C ASP A 103 28.55 17.79 19.40
N ARG A 104 29.07 18.02 18.19
CA ARG A 104 29.45 19.35 17.69
C ARG A 104 28.34 20.07 16.94
N LEU A 105 27.27 19.38 16.61
CA LEU A 105 26.17 19.93 15.86
C LEU A 105 24.99 20.20 16.80
N PRO A 106 24.43 21.41 16.81
CA PRO A 106 23.18 21.67 17.52
C PRO A 106 22.07 20.76 17.03
N ALA A 107 21.17 20.34 17.92
CA ALA A 107 20.05 19.46 17.55
C ALA A 107 19.20 20.01 16.36
N LYS A 108 19.03 21.32 16.30
CA LYS A 108 18.29 22.05 15.25
C LYS A 108 19.19 22.59 14.14
N HIS A 109 20.41 22.03 13.97
CA HIS A 109 21.35 22.53 12.95
C HIS A 109 20.76 22.40 11.52
N PHE A 110 20.20 21.25 11.20
CA PHE A 110 19.60 21.00 9.89
C PHE A 110 18.09 21.27 9.93
N ASP A 111 17.60 22.07 8.98
CA ASP A 111 16.16 22.32 8.82
C ASP A 111 15.47 21.14 8.14
N PHE A 112 16.16 20.48 7.19
CA PHE A 112 15.60 19.39 6.36
C PHE A 112 16.54 18.18 6.41
N VAL A 113 16.04 17.05 6.89
CA VAL A 113 16.78 15.79 6.96
C VAL A 113 16.14 14.74 6.07
N VAL A 114 16.91 14.15 5.18
CA VAL A 114 16.49 13.02 4.32
C VAL A 114 17.30 11.79 4.70
N ILE A 115 16.64 10.68 4.93
CA ILE A 115 17.28 9.40 5.19
C ILE A 115 16.84 8.41 4.11
N ASP A 116 17.78 7.99 3.26
CA ASP A 116 17.54 7.00 2.23
C ASP A 116 17.73 5.58 2.77
N GLU A 117 16.99 4.62 2.21
CA GLU A 117 16.87 3.24 2.67
C GLU A 117 16.55 3.16 4.18
N PHE A 118 15.47 3.85 4.55
CA PHE A 118 15.08 4.05 5.95
C PHE A 118 14.79 2.74 6.71
N HIS A 119 14.60 1.62 6.01
CA HIS A 119 14.47 0.30 6.63
C HIS A 119 15.71 -0.13 7.44
N HIS A 120 16.84 0.56 7.31
CA HIS A 120 18.02 0.39 8.17
C HIS A 120 17.99 1.25 9.44
N ALA A 121 16.97 2.06 9.67
CA ALA A 121 16.94 3.08 10.73
C ALA A 121 17.04 2.55 12.17
N GLU A 122 16.71 1.28 12.38
CA GLU A 122 16.83 0.63 13.69
C GLU A 122 18.27 0.27 14.10
N ALA A 123 19.24 0.30 13.18
CA ALA A 123 20.64 0.15 13.57
C ALA A 123 21.03 1.26 14.58
N ALA A 124 21.81 0.90 15.59
CA ALA A 124 22.21 1.80 16.69
C ALA A 124 22.79 3.16 16.21
N THR A 125 23.36 3.18 15.01
CA THR A 125 23.88 4.40 14.37
C THR A 125 22.80 5.35 13.89
N TYR A 126 21.70 4.83 13.33
CA TYR A 126 20.56 5.65 12.89
C TYR A 126 19.72 6.14 14.08
N ARG A 127 19.50 5.29 15.08
CA ARG A 127 18.81 5.70 16.32
C ARG A 127 19.49 6.90 16.96
N ARG A 128 20.82 6.83 17.15
CA ARG A 128 21.60 7.96 17.70
C ARG A 128 21.43 9.25 16.91
N LEU A 129 21.37 9.15 15.58
CA LEU A 129 21.16 10.29 14.70
C LEU A 129 19.76 10.90 14.91
N LEU A 130 18.73 10.05 14.93
CA LEU A 130 17.33 10.45 15.09
C LEU A 130 17.02 10.99 16.50
N ASP A 131 17.70 10.45 17.52
CA ASP A 131 17.57 10.90 18.90
C ASP A 131 18.29 12.26 19.14
N HIS A 132 19.32 12.56 18.34
CA HIS A 132 20.09 13.79 18.47
C HIS A 132 19.50 14.97 17.68
N LEU A 133 19.02 14.73 16.45
CA LEU A 133 18.58 15.79 15.54
C LEU A 133 17.07 16.08 15.67
N GLU A 134 16.76 17.37 15.73
CA GLU A 134 15.41 17.93 15.73
C GLU A 134 15.16 18.78 14.47
N PRO A 135 15.10 18.18 13.26
CA PRO A 135 14.88 18.95 12.05
C PRO A 135 13.43 19.47 11.98
N LYS A 136 13.19 20.53 11.19
CA LYS A 136 11.85 20.98 10.86
C LYS A 136 11.13 19.95 9.99
N GLU A 137 11.86 19.35 9.03
CA GLU A 137 11.35 18.32 8.14
C GLU A 137 12.23 17.07 8.20
N LEU A 138 11.63 15.93 8.46
CA LEU A 138 12.24 14.61 8.35
C LEU A 138 11.55 13.82 7.24
N LEU A 139 12.30 13.48 6.20
CA LEU A 139 11.82 12.64 5.09
C LEU A 139 12.57 11.30 5.08
N GLY A 140 11.87 10.22 5.36
CA GLY A 140 12.37 8.86 5.18
C GLY A 140 12.02 8.34 3.79
N LEU A 141 12.99 7.73 3.11
CA LEU A 141 12.80 7.07 1.82
C LEU A 141 13.05 5.57 1.98
N THR A 142 12.14 4.74 1.51
CA THR A 142 12.33 3.28 1.50
C THR A 142 11.59 2.63 0.33
N ALA A 143 12.06 1.47 -0.12
CA ALA A 143 11.32 0.64 -1.07
C ALA A 143 10.27 -0.24 -0.36
N THR A 144 10.53 -0.58 0.89
CA THR A 144 9.71 -1.46 1.73
C THR A 144 9.71 -0.92 3.15
N PRO A 145 8.56 -0.62 3.75
CA PRO A 145 8.48 -0.23 5.15
C PRO A 145 8.60 -1.44 6.09
N GLU A 146 8.33 -2.64 5.55
CA GLU A 146 8.47 -3.90 6.27
C GLU A 146 9.94 -4.30 6.38
N ARG A 147 10.36 -4.77 7.54
CA ARG A 147 11.72 -5.27 7.78
C ARG A 147 11.75 -6.79 7.89
N SER A 148 12.91 -7.35 7.61
CA SER A 148 13.15 -8.80 7.74
C SER A 148 13.11 -9.30 9.18
N ASP A 149 13.36 -8.43 10.16
CA ASP A 149 13.34 -8.73 11.60
C ASP A 149 11.97 -8.50 12.26
N GLY A 150 10.98 -7.97 11.51
CA GLY A 150 9.61 -7.73 12.00
C GLY A 150 9.42 -6.37 12.68
N GLU A 151 10.49 -5.59 12.91
CA GLU A 151 10.34 -4.23 13.47
C GLU A 151 9.78 -3.25 12.43
N ASN A 152 8.96 -2.31 12.88
CA ASN A 152 8.28 -1.36 12.01
C ASN A 152 8.93 0.02 12.07
N VAL A 153 9.50 0.45 10.93
CA VAL A 153 10.12 1.79 10.81
C VAL A 153 9.11 2.94 10.88
N GLN A 154 7.82 2.64 10.74
CA GLN A 154 6.76 3.66 10.76
C GLN A 154 6.64 4.35 12.12
N LYS A 155 7.13 3.75 13.20
CA LYS A 155 7.14 4.38 14.54
C LYS A 155 7.85 5.74 14.58
N PHE A 156 8.84 5.96 13.71
CA PHE A 156 9.53 7.25 13.59
C PHE A 156 8.69 8.31 12.86
N PHE A 157 7.55 7.93 12.30
CA PHE A 157 6.63 8.73 11.52
C PHE A 157 5.17 8.60 12.02
N ASP A 158 5.00 8.44 13.33
CA ASP A 158 3.70 8.27 13.99
C ASP A 158 2.86 7.15 13.36
N TYR A 159 3.50 6.02 13.04
CA TYR A 159 2.90 4.84 12.37
C TYR A 159 2.24 5.15 11.01
N ARG A 160 2.77 6.14 10.28
CA ARG A 160 2.18 6.63 9.03
C ARG A 160 3.12 6.51 7.84
N VAL A 161 2.53 6.43 6.66
CA VAL A 161 3.21 6.54 5.37
C VAL A 161 2.59 7.70 4.60
N ALA A 162 3.36 8.73 4.28
CA ALA A 162 2.89 9.90 3.54
C ALA A 162 2.41 9.52 2.12
N HIS A 163 3.18 8.67 1.44
CA HIS A 163 2.78 8.11 0.16
C HIS A 163 3.43 6.76 -0.08
N GLU A 164 2.69 5.87 -0.73
CA GLU A 164 3.16 4.54 -1.06
C GLU A 164 2.96 4.25 -2.54
N LEU A 165 4.07 3.96 -3.23
CA LEU A 165 4.13 3.53 -4.62
C LEU A 165 4.83 2.18 -4.69
N ARG A 166 4.09 1.10 -4.47
CA ARG A 166 4.62 -0.26 -4.52
C ARG A 166 5.02 -0.67 -5.94
N LEU A 167 5.74 -1.79 -6.06
CA LEU A 167 6.18 -2.34 -7.34
C LEU A 167 5.03 -2.48 -8.35
N TRP A 168 3.88 -3.00 -7.91
CA TRP A 168 2.69 -3.14 -8.71
C TRP A 168 2.18 -1.82 -9.30
N ASP A 169 2.08 -0.77 -8.46
CA ASP A 169 1.65 0.54 -8.91
C ASP A 169 2.63 1.16 -9.89
N ALA A 170 3.93 0.98 -9.62
CA ALA A 170 4.98 1.49 -10.48
C ALA A 170 4.98 0.83 -11.87
N LEU A 171 4.73 -0.49 -11.94
CA LEU A 171 4.52 -1.20 -13.21
C LEU A 171 3.25 -0.72 -13.92
N HIS A 172 2.15 -0.58 -13.18
CA HIS A 172 0.87 -0.12 -13.74
C HIS A 172 0.94 1.30 -14.31
N LEU A 173 1.78 2.15 -13.69
CA LEU A 173 2.04 3.52 -14.14
C LEU A 173 3.14 3.61 -15.20
N GLN A 174 3.68 2.48 -15.66
CA GLN A 174 4.78 2.44 -16.63
C GLN A 174 6.04 3.22 -16.17
N LEU A 175 6.23 3.35 -14.87
CA LEU A 175 7.45 3.93 -14.27
C LEU A 175 8.60 2.93 -14.21
N LEU A 176 8.30 1.67 -14.48
CA LEU A 176 9.24 0.56 -14.54
C LEU A 176 9.03 -0.24 -15.83
N THR A 177 10.08 -0.92 -16.26
CA THR A 177 10.01 -1.87 -17.39
C THR A 177 9.06 -3.03 -17.02
N PRO A 178 8.18 -3.47 -17.93
CA PRO A 178 7.34 -4.64 -17.74
C PRO A 178 8.13 -5.88 -17.32
N MET A 179 7.51 -6.74 -16.50
CA MET A 179 8.16 -7.92 -15.93
C MET A 179 7.54 -9.21 -16.45
N HIS A 180 8.37 -10.11 -16.97
CA HIS A 180 7.98 -11.50 -17.25
C HIS A 180 8.62 -12.40 -16.19
N TYR A 181 7.87 -12.72 -15.14
CA TYR A 181 8.33 -13.54 -14.04
C TYR A 181 7.92 -15.00 -14.25
N TYR A 182 8.90 -15.90 -14.11
CA TYR A 182 8.71 -17.34 -14.21
C TYR A 182 9.21 -18.02 -12.92
N GLY A 183 8.27 -18.59 -12.14
CA GLY A 183 8.61 -19.48 -11.03
C GLY A 183 8.75 -20.91 -11.53
N ILE A 184 9.92 -21.48 -11.36
CA ILE A 184 10.37 -22.71 -12.03
C ILE A 184 10.82 -23.71 -10.97
N ALA A 185 10.19 -24.89 -10.92
CA ALA A 185 10.65 -25.97 -10.07
C ALA A 185 11.97 -26.54 -10.62
N ASP A 186 13.06 -26.38 -9.84
CA ASP A 186 14.39 -26.85 -10.28
C ASP A 186 14.74 -28.27 -9.81
N GLY A 187 13.81 -28.92 -9.09
CA GLY A 187 13.94 -30.29 -8.61
C GLY A 187 14.92 -30.46 -7.43
N THR A 188 15.52 -29.39 -6.93
CA THR A 188 16.42 -29.47 -5.76
C THR A 188 15.60 -29.66 -4.47
N ASP A 189 15.97 -30.68 -3.68
CA ASP A 189 15.35 -30.94 -2.39
C ASP A 189 16.06 -30.16 -1.26
N LEU A 190 15.36 -29.17 -0.71
CA LEU A 190 15.83 -28.34 0.41
C LEU A 190 15.17 -28.73 1.74
N SER A 191 14.28 -29.73 1.74
CA SER A 191 13.44 -30.06 2.91
C SER A 191 14.25 -30.57 4.11
N GLY A 192 15.39 -31.19 3.83
CA GLY A 192 16.31 -31.75 4.84
C GLY A 192 17.37 -30.79 5.36
N LEU A 193 17.50 -29.57 4.80
CA LEU A 193 18.51 -28.61 5.22
C LEU A 193 18.15 -27.97 6.57
N THR A 194 19.19 -27.59 7.32
CA THR A 194 19.05 -26.87 8.60
C THR A 194 18.37 -25.52 8.39
N TRP A 195 17.28 -25.29 9.14
CA TRP A 195 16.51 -24.06 9.09
C TRP A 195 16.75 -23.19 10.33
N ASN A 196 17.26 -21.99 10.15
CA ASN A 196 17.41 -21.00 11.21
C ASN A 196 16.09 -20.23 11.37
N ARG A 197 15.38 -20.48 12.48
CA ARG A 197 14.06 -19.86 12.77
C ARG A 197 14.16 -18.36 13.02
N THR A 198 15.23 -17.89 13.65
CA THR A 198 15.43 -16.47 13.96
C THR A 198 15.71 -15.66 12.70
N GLN A 199 16.55 -16.18 11.81
CA GLN A 199 16.89 -15.52 10.54
C GLN A 199 15.89 -15.83 9.42
N LYS A 200 14.95 -16.76 9.64
CA LYS A 200 14.01 -17.26 8.63
C LYS A 200 14.73 -17.66 7.33
N ALA A 201 15.84 -18.39 7.45
CA ALA A 201 16.71 -18.76 6.35
C ALA A 201 17.33 -20.15 6.55
N TYR A 202 17.75 -20.76 5.45
CA TYR A 202 18.56 -21.95 5.47
C TYR A 202 19.99 -21.67 5.95
N ASP A 203 20.67 -22.68 6.51
CA ASP A 203 22.10 -22.60 6.73
C ASP A 203 22.81 -22.34 5.41
N THR A 204 23.62 -21.28 5.37
CA THR A 204 24.26 -20.82 4.12
C THR A 204 25.33 -21.78 3.62
N ALA A 205 26.05 -22.46 4.53
CA ALA A 205 27.10 -23.39 4.16
C ALA A 205 26.51 -24.67 3.55
N GLU A 206 25.51 -25.27 4.20
CA GLU A 206 24.82 -26.46 3.68
C GLU A 206 24.16 -26.19 2.32
N LEU A 207 23.50 -25.05 2.18
CA LEU A 207 22.83 -24.65 0.94
C LEU A 207 23.83 -24.37 -0.19
N SER A 208 24.96 -23.73 0.14
CA SER A 208 26.04 -23.49 -0.80
C SER A 208 26.66 -24.79 -1.32
N ASP A 209 26.94 -25.70 -0.40
CA ASP A 209 27.51 -27.01 -0.70
C ASP A 209 26.58 -27.83 -1.59
N LEU A 210 25.30 -27.86 -1.27
CA LEU A 210 24.29 -28.52 -2.09
C LEU A 210 24.27 -27.97 -3.53
N TYR A 211 24.28 -26.64 -3.72
CA TYR A 211 24.20 -26.03 -5.04
C TYR A 211 25.48 -26.17 -5.86
N VAL A 212 26.63 -26.22 -5.23
CA VAL A 212 27.93 -26.50 -5.90
C VAL A 212 28.04 -27.98 -6.28
N HIS A 213 27.60 -28.90 -5.37
CA HIS A 213 27.66 -30.34 -5.63
C HIS A 213 26.49 -30.88 -6.49
N ALA A 214 25.29 -30.26 -6.44
CA ALA A 214 24.20 -30.60 -7.36
C ALA A 214 24.53 -30.34 -8.83
N GLY A 215 25.52 -29.54 -9.04
CA GLY A 215 26.46 -29.52 -10.13
C GLY A 215 25.87 -29.19 -11.50
N GLU A 216 26.50 -29.80 -12.48
CA GLU A 216 26.28 -29.57 -13.89
C GLU A 216 24.81 -29.74 -14.35
N LYS A 217 24.08 -30.67 -13.75
CA LYS A 217 22.65 -30.91 -14.10
C LYS A 217 21.76 -29.67 -13.82
N ARG A 218 21.92 -29.05 -12.64
CA ARG A 218 21.17 -27.86 -12.27
C ARG A 218 21.56 -26.68 -13.16
N THR A 219 22.85 -26.48 -13.43
CA THR A 219 23.32 -25.41 -14.33
C THR A 219 22.82 -25.59 -15.76
N LYS A 220 22.89 -26.80 -16.30
CA LYS A 220 22.31 -27.10 -17.64
C LYS A 220 20.80 -26.80 -17.67
N PHE A 221 20.09 -27.16 -16.62
CA PHE A 221 18.66 -26.84 -16.50
C PHE A 221 18.43 -25.32 -16.52
N ILE A 222 19.19 -24.55 -15.72
CA ILE A 222 19.11 -23.08 -15.69
C ILE A 222 19.35 -22.48 -17.07
N ILE A 223 20.40 -22.93 -17.78
CA ILE A 223 20.73 -22.44 -19.11
C ILE A 223 19.62 -22.77 -20.13
N ASN A 224 19.08 -23.98 -20.07
CA ASN A 224 17.94 -24.36 -20.92
C ASN A 224 16.70 -23.50 -20.67
N GLU A 225 16.43 -23.15 -19.40
CA GLU A 225 15.31 -22.28 -19.06
C GLU A 225 15.53 -20.83 -19.52
N ILE A 226 16.78 -20.33 -19.51
CA ILE A 226 17.14 -19.06 -20.13
C ILE A 226 16.86 -19.10 -21.64
N GLN A 227 17.35 -20.14 -22.33
CA GLN A 227 17.16 -20.31 -23.78
C GLN A 227 15.71 -20.39 -24.22
N LYS A 228 14.83 -20.94 -23.37
CA LYS A 228 13.39 -21.05 -23.65
C LYS A 228 12.64 -19.74 -23.51
N ARG A 229 13.11 -18.82 -22.65
CA ARG A 229 12.35 -17.63 -22.23
C ARG A 229 12.96 -16.31 -22.65
N VAL A 230 14.25 -16.28 -22.95
CA VAL A 230 14.93 -15.10 -23.47
C VAL A 230 14.92 -15.17 -24.99
N LEU A 231 14.28 -14.19 -25.63
CA LEU A 231 14.07 -14.20 -27.09
C LEU A 231 15.38 -14.15 -27.88
N ASP A 232 16.35 -13.37 -27.42
CA ASP A 232 17.65 -13.20 -28.07
C ASP A 232 18.77 -13.32 -27.03
N ILE A 233 19.43 -14.48 -27.02
CA ILE A 233 20.57 -14.76 -26.15
C ILE A 233 21.77 -13.83 -26.46
N SER A 234 21.89 -13.35 -27.70
CA SER A 234 22.96 -12.42 -28.07
C SER A 234 22.86 -11.08 -27.31
N GLN A 235 21.66 -10.68 -26.97
CA GLN A 235 21.35 -9.46 -26.18
C GLN A 235 21.22 -9.72 -24.68
N LEU A 236 21.50 -10.94 -24.22
CA LEU A 236 21.40 -11.29 -22.80
C LEU A 236 22.30 -10.38 -21.93
N LYS A 237 21.71 -9.75 -20.93
CA LYS A 237 22.39 -9.01 -19.86
C LYS A 237 21.80 -9.47 -18.54
N ALA A 238 22.35 -10.55 -17.98
CA ALA A 238 21.79 -11.21 -16.82
C ALA A 238 22.51 -10.84 -15.51
N LEU A 239 21.75 -10.78 -14.41
CA LEU A 239 22.26 -10.71 -13.05
C LEU A 239 21.75 -11.92 -12.27
N GLY A 240 22.67 -12.77 -11.78
CA GLY A 240 22.36 -13.94 -10.96
C GLY A 240 22.64 -13.67 -9.48
N PHE A 241 21.64 -13.91 -8.63
CA PHE A 241 21.75 -13.78 -7.17
C PHE A 241 22.03 -15.14 -6.54
N CYS A 242 23.25 -15.32 -6.03
CA CYS A 242 23.76 -16.57 -5.49
C CYS A 242 23.73 -16.59 -3.96
N VAL A 243 23.84 -17.79 -3.38
CA VAL A 243 23.83 -18.02 -1.92
C VAL A 243 25.16 -17.61 -1.28
N SER A 244 26.27 -17.91 -1.95
CA SER A 244 27.63 -17.74 -1.44
C SER A 244 28.60 -17.34 -2.54
N ILE A 245 29.81 -16.90 -2.17
CA ILE A 245 30.90 -16.60 -3.11
C ILE A 245 31.23 -17.85 -3.94
N ALA A 246 31.40 -19.00 -3.29
CA ALA A 246 31.68 -20.27 -3.96
C ALA A 246 30.59 -20.62 -5.00
N HIS A 247 29.32 -20.41 -4.67
CA HIS A 247 28.22 -20.61 -5.63
C HIS A 247 28.28 -19.62 -6.80
N ALA A 248 28.61 -18.35 -6.56
CA ALA A 248 28.71 -17.36 -7.63
C ALA A 248 29.88 -17.66 -8.59
N GLU A 249 31.04 -18.04 -8.04
CA GLU A 249 32.22 -18.44 -8.82
C GLU A 249 31.95 -19.71 -9.62
N TYR A 250 31.31 -20.72 -9.00
CA TYR A 250 30.89 -21.95 -9.67
C TYR A 250 29.97 -21.65 -10.85
N MET A 251 28.92 -20.85 -10.65
CA MET A 251 27.96 -20.48 -11.70
C MET A 251 28.66 -19.74 -12.87
N ALA A 252 29.55 -18.80 -12.56
CA ALA A 252 30.30 -18.08 -13.58
C ALA A 252 31.21 -19.05 -14.40
N ALA A 253 31.89 -19.96 -13.73
CA ALA A 253 32.75 -20.97 -14.40
C ALA A 253 31.91 -21.89 -15.31
N GLN A 254 30.78 -22.37 -14.82
CA GLN A 254 29.87 -23.22 -15.58
C GLN A 254 29.27 -22.50 -16.81
N PHE A 255 28.83 -21.26 -16.66
CA PHE A 255 28.31 -20.46 -17.79
C PHE A 255 29.38 -20.27 -18.87
N ASN A 256 30.62 -19.98 -18.48
CA ASN A 256 31.75 -19.91 -19.42
C ASN A 256 31.97 -21.25 -20.16
N THR A 257 31.89 -22.38 -19.46
CA THR A 257 32.03 -23.73 -20.06
C THR A 257 30.92 -23.99 -21.10
N PHE A 258 29.71 -23.49 -20.86
CA PHE A 258 28.60 -23.62 -21.81
C PHE A 258 28.52 -22.50 -22.87
N GLY A 259 29.57 -21.71 -23.04
CA GLY A 259 29.66 -20.69 -24.08
C GLY A 259 28.86 -19.41 -23.81
N LEU A 260 28.45 -19.17 -22.55
CA LEU A 260 27.83 -17.94 -22.09
C LEU A 260 28.83 -17.18 -21.20
N PRO A 261 29.61 -16.22 -21.75
CA PRO A 261 30.62 -15.50 -20.98
C PRO A 261 30.05 -14.84 -19.73
N ALA A 262 30.61 -15.13 -18.56
CA ALA A 262 30.13 -14.65 -17.29
C ALA A 262 31.26 -14.35 -16.28
N ARG A 263 31.00 -13.52 -15.30
CA ARG A 263 31.89 -13.25 -14.17
C ARG A 263 31.18 -13.32 -12.82
N ALA A 264 31.90 -13.76 -11.80
CA ALA A 264 31.50 -13.60 -10.42
C ALA A 264 32.00 -12.23 -9.88
N VAL A 265 31.12 -11.52 -9.15
CA VAL A 265 31.44 -10.23 -8.52
C VAL A 265 30.90 -10.26 -7.09
N HIS A 266 31.79 -10.16 -6.11
CA HIS A 266 31.47 -10.31 -4.69
C HIS A 266 32.26 -9.33 -3.81
N GLY A 267 32.10 -9.39 -2.49
CA GLY A 267 32.75 -8.46 -1.55
C GLY A 267 34.28 -8.37 -1.68
N GLY A 268 34.95 -9.47 -2.02
CA GLY A 268 36.40 -9.54 -2.26
C GLY A 268 36.86 -9.02 -3.62
N THR A 269 35.95 -8.76 -4.58
CA THR A 269 36.31 -8.21 -5.90
C THR A 269 36.70 -6.74 -5.77
N SER A 270 37.86 -6.34 -6.30
CA SER A 270 38.33 -4.95 -6.23
C SER A 270 37.42 -3.97 -6.99
N LEU A 271 37.40 -2.70 -6.61
CA LEU A 271 36.54 -1.69 -7.25
C LEU A 271 36.79 -1.57 -8.78
N PRO A 272 38.04 -1.53 -9.28
CA PRO A 272 38.29 -1.53 -10.72
C PRO A 272 37.72 -2.77 -11.44
N GLN A 273 37.91 -3.95 -10.86
CA GLN A 273 37.37 -5.20 -11.44
C GLN A 273 35.85 -5.21 -11.48
N ARG A 274 35.16 -4.67 -10.45
CA ARG A 274 33.70 -4.52 -10.45
C ARG A 274 33.24 -3.58 -11.55
N GLN A 275 33.91 -2.43 -11.72
CA GLN A 275 33.61 -1.46 -12.77
C GLN A 275 33.84 -2.08 -14.16
N GLN A 276 34.90 -2.84 -14.34
CA GLN A 276 35.18 -3.54 -15.59
C GLN A 276 34.12 -4.60 -15.90
N ALA A 277 33.69 -5.40 -14.92
CA ALA A 277 32.64 -6.39 -15.10
C ALA A 277 31.30 -5.75 -15.55
N ILE A 278 30.95 -4.60 -14.95
CA ILE A 278 29.76 -3.84 -15.34
C ILE A 278 29.90 -3.29 -16.77
N ALA A 279 31.07 -2.74 -17.12
CA ALA A 279 31.34 -2.25 -18.47
C ALA A 279 31.28 -3.38 -19.54
N ASP A 280 31.83 -4.54 -19.21
CA ASP A 280 31.82 -5.72 -20.08
C ASP A 280 30.39 -6.28 -20.26
N LEU A 281 29.57 -6.24 -19.24
CA LEU A 281 28.14 -6.62 -19.33
C LEU A 281 27.36 -5.63 -20.21
N ARG A 282 27.59 -4.33 -20.03
CA ARG A 282 26.96 -3.28 -20.87
C ARG A 282 27.30 -3.41 -22.34
N SER A 283 28.56 -3.63 -22.62
CA SER A 283 29.06 -3.82 -24.01
C SER A 283 28.73 -5.19 -24.61
N GLY A 284 28.25 -6.15 -23.78
CA GLY A 284 27.94 -7.50 -24.25
C GLY A 284 29.11 -8.45 -24.35
N VAL A 285 30.32 -8.06 -23.90
CA VAL A 285 31.51 -8.93 -23.79
C VAL A 285 31.23 -10.11 -22.86
N ILE A 286 30.52 -9.85 -21.74
CA ILE A 286 29.94 -10.90 -20.91
C ILE A 286 28.42 -10.84 -20.94
N LYS A 287 27.78 -11.99 -20.74
CA LYS A 287 26.30 -12.15 -20.76
C LYS A 287 25.69 -12.19 -19.38
N ALA A 288 26.48 -12.51 -18.35
CA ALA A 288 25.98 -12.61 -16.98
C ALA A 288 27.01 -12.15 -15.95
N ILE A 289 26.49 -11.57 -14.87
CA ILE A 289 27.22 -11.38 -13.61
C ILE A 289 26.52 -12.22 -12.54
N PHE A 290 27.29 -13.01 -11.79
CA PHE A 290 26.82 -13.72 -10.61
C PHE A 290 27.34 -13.04 -9.35
N SER A 291 26.45 -12.79 -8.38
CA SER A 291 26.81 -12.02 -7.20
C SER A 291 26.13 -12.53 -5.93
N VAL A 292 26.76 -12.20 -4.80
CA VAL A 292 26.22 -12.41 -3.46
C VAL A 292 26.06 -11.05 -2.81
N ASP A 293 24.86 -10.68 -2.40
CA ASP A 293 24.45 -9.49 -1.67
C ASP A 293 24.92 -8.12 -2.22
N LEU A 294 26.10 -8.06 -2.88
CA LEU A 294 26.71 -6.82 -3.36
C LEU A 294 25.82 -6.01 -4.32
N PHE A 295 25.00 -6.68 -5.12
CA PHE A 295 24.10 -6.07 -6.10
C PHE A 295 22.66 -5.95 -5.61
N ASN A 296 22.37 -6.31 -4.36
CA ASN A 296 21.06 -6.10 -3.78
C ASN A 296 20.76 -4.59 -3.63
N GLU A 297 21.79 -3.77 -3.38
CA GLU A 297 21.66 -2.32 -3.21
C GLU A 297 22.74 -1.55 -3.96
N GLY A 298 22.47 -0.30 -4.29
CA GLY A 298 23.46 0.68 -4.75
C GLY A 298 24.02 0.50 -6.19
N VAL A 299 23.77 -0.56 -6.91
CA VAL A 299 24.29 -0.74 -8.29
C VAL A 299 23.26 -0.31 -9.33
N ASP A 300 23.70 0.50 -10.29
CA ASP A 300 22.87 1.03 -11.37
C ASP A 300 23.29 0.48 -12.73
N ILE A 301 22.54 -0.51 -13.19
CA ILE A 301 22.68 -1.12 -14.53
C ILE A 301 21.28 -1.19 -15.15
N PRO A 302 20.75 -0.10 -15.70
CA PRO A 302 19.41 -0.07 -16.28
C PRO A 302 19.22 -1.06 -17.42
N GLU A 303 20.31 -1.40 -18.11
CA GLU A 303 20.34 -2.30 -19.27
C GLU A 303 20.12 -3.79 -18.91
N LEU A 304 20.07 -4.15 -17.62
CA LEU A 304 19.74 -5.52 -17.20
C LEU A 304 18.36 -5.93 -17.73
N ASN A 305 18.32 -6.99 -18.52
CA ASN A 305 17.09 -7.52 -19.10
C ASN A 305 16.71 -8.91 -18.55
N THR A 306 17.59 -9.53 -17.75
CA THR A 306 17.32 -10.85 -17.17
C THR A 306 17.82 -10.91 -15.73
N LEU A 307 17.00 -11.45 -14.84
CA LEU A 307 17.34 -11.73 -13.44
C LEU A 307 17.23 -13.23 -13.18
N LEU A 308 18.25 -13.79 -12.53
CA LEU A 308 18.29 -15.20 -12.13
C LEU A 308 18.27 -15.26 -10.59
N LEU A 309 17.15 -15.66 -10.00
CA LEU A 309 17.02 -15.84 -8.58
C LEU A 309 17.42 -17.27 -8.23
N LEU A 310 18.69 -17.44 -7.82
CA LEU A 310 19.32 -18.74 -7.55
C LEU A 310 19.42 -19.03 -6.04
N ARG A 311 18.91 -18.12 -5.22
CA ARG A 311 18.91 -18.19 -3.76
C ARG A 311 17.47 -18.20 -3.24
N PRO A 312 17.06 -19.21 -2.47
CA PRO A 312 15.77 -19.16 -1.79
C PRO A 312 15.77 -18.04 -0.73
N SER A 313 14.75 -17.20 -0.76
CA SER A 313 14.57 -16.13 0.23
C SER A 313 13.09 -15.95 0.56
N GLN A 314 12.77 -15.83 1.85
CA GLN A 314 11.43 -15.42 2.30
C GLN A 314 11.28 -13.91 2.39
N SER A 315 12.40 -13.18 2.49
CA SER A 315 12.38 -11.74 2.68
C SER A 315 11.73 -11.02 1.48
N PRO A 316 10.56 -10.39 1.65
CA PRO A 316 9.94 -9.58 0.61
C PRO A 316 10.81 -8.38 0.26
N VAL A 317 11.53 -7.83 1.23
CA VAL A 317 12.46 -6.70 1.04
C VAL A 317 13.55 -7.05 0.05
N LEU A 318 14.29 -8.14 0.34
CA LEU A 318 15.36 -8.62 -0.53
C LEU A 318 14.84 -8.95 -1.93
N PHE A 319 13.69 -9.62 -1.99
CA PHE A 319 13.06 -10.01 -3.24
C PHE A 319 12.68 -8.79 -4.10
N ILE A 320 12.02 -7.78 -3.53
CA ILE A 320 11.64 -6.55 -4.24
C ILE A 320 12.87 -5.73 -4.64
N GLN A 321 13.91 -5.69 -3.81
CA GLN A 321 15.17 -5.04 -4.16
C GLN A 321 15.84 -5.71 -5.36
N GLN A 322 15.89 -7.05 -5.41
CA GLN A 322 16.43 -7.82 -6.52
C GLN A 322 15.64 -7.57 -7.81
N LEU A 323 14.30 -7.64 -7.76
CA LEU A 323 13.44 -7.32 -8.90
C LEU A 323 13.68 -5.90 -9.41
N GLY A 324 13.76 -4.94 -8.51
CA GLY A 324 13.98 -3.53 -8.85
C GLY A 324 15.29 -3.26 -9.60
N ARG A 325 16.26 -4.18 -9.59
CA ARG A 325 17.49 -4.06 -10.39
C ARG A 325 17.23 -4.23 -11.88
N GLY A 326 16.37 -5.19 -12.23
CA GLY A 326 16.05 -5.46 -13.62
C GLY A 326 14.89 -4.63 -14.17
N LEU A 327 14.12 -3.96 -13.34
CA LEU A 327 12.90 -3.27 -13.77
C LEU A 327 13.10 -1.78 -14.08
N ARG A 328 14.32 -1.28 -14.06
CA ARG A 328 14.61 0.11 -14.46
C ARG A 328 14.39 0.30 -15.94
N LEU A 329 13.82 1.44 -16.30
CA LEU A 329 13.65 1.83 -17.70
C LEU A 329 15.04 2.02 -18.36
N SER A 330 15.18 1.48 -19.57
CA SER A 330 16.37 1.66 -20.40
C SER A 330 15.98 1.65 -21.87
N HIS A 331 16.71 2.40 -22.69
CA HIS A 331 16.46 2.42 -24.12
C HIS A 331 16.67 1.03 -24.74
N GLY A 332 15.75 0.61 -25.59
CA GLY A 332 15.81 -0.71 -26.25
C GLY A 332 15.52 -1.91 -25.34
N LYS A 333 14.89 -1.68 -24.18
CA LYS A 333 14.50 -2.72 -23.23
C LYS A 333 12.97 -2.74 -23.07
N ASP A 334 12.32 -3.70 -23.72
CA ASP A 334 10.85 -3.81 -23.72
C ASP A 334 10.33 -4.50 -22.47
N ALA A 335 11.05 -5.49 -21.94
CA ALA A 335 10.68 -6.23 -20.72
C ALA A 335 11.91 -6.73 -19.97
N CYS A 336 11.72 -7.10 -18.71
CA CYS A 336 12.71 -7.84 -17.92
C CYS A 336 12.21 -9.26 -17.66
N VAL A 337 12.99 -10.25 -18.03
CA VAL A 337 12.74 -11.66 -17.74
C VAL A 337 13.30 -11.98 -16.35
N VAL A 338 12.45 -12.52 -15.47
CA VAL A 338 12.84 -12.97 -14.13
C VAL A 338 12.64 -14.47 -14.04
N LEU A 339 13.73 -15.21 -13.82
CA LEU A 339 13.70 -16.65 -13.62
C LEU A 339 13.98 -16.96 -12.15
N ASP A 340 12.95 -17.40 -11.44
CA ASP A 340 13.03 -17.77 -10.02
C ASP A 340 13.05 -19.28 -9.89
N PHE A 341 14.21 -19.85 -9.52
CA PHE A 341 14.43 -21.29 -9.41
C PHE A 341 14.07 -21.77 -8.01
N ILE A 342 12.94 -22.45 -7.92
CA ILE A 342 12.29 -22.84 -6.66
C ILE A 342 12.49 -24.33 -6.43
N GLY A 343 13.31 -24.69 -5.44
CA GLY A 343 13.47 -26.05 -4.98
C GLY A 343 12.29 -26.50 -4.08
N GLN A 344 12.26 -27.78 -3.72
CA GLN A 344 11.34 -28.32 -2.73
C GLN A 344 11.69 -27.75 -1.35
N GLN A 345 10.90 -26.82 -0.86
CA GLN A 345 11.21 -26.06 0.34
C GLN A 345 10.89 -26.82 1.65
N ASN A 346 11.59 -26.45 2.72
CA ASN A 346 11.25 -26.83 4.07
C ASN A 346 9.83 -26.36 4.44
N ASN A 347 9.13 -27.10 5.30
CA ASN A 347 7.76 -26.78 5.73
C ASN A 347 7.64 -25.43 6.48
N GLN A 348 8.74 -24.87 6.96
CA GLN A 348 8.80 -23.58 7.64
C GLN A 348 9.01 -22.41 6.67
N PHE A 349 9.31 -22.68 5.40
CA PHE A 349 9.45 -21.65 4.37
C PHE A 349 8.08 -21.08 4.01
N ASP A 350 7.95 -19.76 3.99
CA ASP A 350 6.68 -19.06 3.69
C ASP A 350 6.80 -18.18 2.45
N PHE A 351 6.00 -18.46 1.44
CA PHE A 351 5.91 -17.68 0.21
C PHE A 351 4.94 -16.50 0.31
N THR A 352 4.14 -16.42 1.36
CA THR A 352 3.01 -15.48 1.46
C THR A 352 3.45 -14.04 1.24
N GLU A 353 4.46 -13.59 2.00
CA GLU A 353 4.94 -12.20 1.95
C GLU A 353 5.53 -11.82 0.57
N ARG A 354 6.21 -12.76 -0.09
CA ARG A 354 6.78 -12.54 -1.44
C ARG A 354 5.68 -12.26 -2.48
N TYR A 355 4.66 -13.13 -2.54
CA TYR A 355 3.57 -12.98 -3.51
C TYR A 355 2.61 -11.85 -3.14
N GLN A 356 2.45 -11.52 -1.86
CA GLN A 356 1.76 -10.30 -1.43
C GLN A 356 2.48 -9.04 -1.93
N ALA A 357 3.80 -9.01 -1.83
CA ALA A 357 4.60 -7.90 -2.33
C ALA A 357 4.51 -7.74 -3.85
N LEU A 358 4.38 -8.85 -4.60
CA LEU A 358 4.20 -8.85 -6.06
C LEU A 358 2.80 -8.41 -6.49
N THR A 359 1.74 -8.85 -5.80
CA THR A 359 0.36 -8.76 -6.29
C THR A 359 -0.51 -7.80 -5.51
N LYS A 360 -0.07 -7.33 -4.34
CA LYS A 360 -0.87 -6.59 -3.34
C LYS A 360 -2.10 -7.36 -2.83
N LYS A 361 -2.29 -8.61 -3.27
CA LYS A 361 -3.38 -9.46 -2.81
C LYS A 361 -2.98 -10.16 -1.51
N ARG A 362 -3.93 -10.37 -0.59
CA ARG A 362 -3.72 -11.01 0.70
C ARG A 362 -4.76 -12.09 0.95
N GLY A 363 -4.46 -13.01 1.86
CA GLY A 363 -5.38 -14.06 2.28
C GLY A 363 -5.98 -14.85 1.11
N THR A 364 -7.29 -15.03 1.10
CA THR A 364 -8.02 -15.77 0.06
C THR A 364 -7.89 -15.17 -1.33
N HIS A 365 -7.77 -13.83 -1.43
CA HIS A 365 -7.60 -13.16 -2.72
C HIS A 365 -6.23 -13.45 -3.35
N LEU A 366 -5.18 -13.63 -2.54
CA LEU A 366 -3.89 -14.06 -3.05
C LEU A 366 -3.95 -15.49 -3.59
N ILE A 367 -4.62 -16.38 -2.87
CA ILE A 367 -4.82 -17.78 -3.30
C ILE A 367 -5.56 -17.80 -4.65
N GLN A 368 -6.68 -17.06 -4.78
CA GLN A 368 -7.45 -16.96 -6.00
C GLN A 368 -6.64 -16.38 -7.17
N GLU A 369 -5.82 -15.38 -6.91
CA GLU A 369 -4.95 -14.77 -7.94
C GLU A 369 -3.90 -15.77 -8.46
N ILE A 370 -3.28 -16.55 -7.57
CA ILE A 370 -2.33 -17.59 -7.95
C ILE A 370 -3.02 -18.72 -8.73
N GLU A 371 -4.19 -19.19 -8.27
CA GLU A 371 -5.00 -20.21 -8.95
C GLU A 371 -5.45 -19.77 -10.34
N ALA A 372 -5.79 -18.50 -10.49
CA ALA A 372 -6.19 -17.91 -11.77
C ALA A 372 -5.00 -17.61 -12.71
N GLY A 373 -3.75 -17.86 -12.30
CA GLY A 373 -2.55 -17.59 -13.09
C GLY A 373 -2.25 -16.10 -13.23
N PHE A 374 -2.49 -15.30 -12.17
CA PHE A 374 -2.14 -13.88 -12.08
C PHE A 374 -2.76 -13.01 -13.19
N ARG A 375 -4.06 -13.15 -13.42
CA ARG A 375 -4.78 -12.45 -14.51
C ARG A 375 -4.87 -10.94 -14.34
N SER A 376 -4.65 -10.43 -13.13
CA SER A 376 -4.77 -8.99 -12.83
C SER A 376 -3.47 -8.22 -12.99
N MET A 377 -2.43 -8.78 -13.64
CA MET A 377 -1.13 -8.12 -13.83
C MET A 377 -1.23 -6.82 -14.63
N PRO A 378 -0.38 -5.82 -14.33
CA PRO A 378 -0.25 -4.62 -15.15
C PRO A 378 0.10 -4.95 -16.61
N ALA A 379 -0.40 -4.12 -17.55
CA ALA A 379 -0.20 -4.32 -18.97
C ALA A 379 1.28 -4.54 -19.34
N GLY A 380 1.56 -5.54 -20.17
CA GLY A 380 2.91 -5.94 -20.58
C GLY A 380 3.66 -6.78 -19.54
N SER A 381 3.14 -6.94 -18.32
CA SER A 381 3.73 -7.79 -17.29
C SER A 381 2.97 -9.11 -17.14
N ASN A 382 3.70 -10.15 -16.77
CA ASN A 382 3.11 -11.46 -16.53
C ASN A 382 3.85 -12.21 -15.41
N ILE A 383 3.12 -13.05 -14.66
CA ILE A 383 3.66 -14.02 -13.71
C ILE A 383 3.17 -15.40 -14.14
N SER A 384 4.09 -16.33 -14.35
CA SER A 384 3.82 -17.73 -14.69
C SER A 384 4.55 -18.65 -13.72
N LEU A 385 3.81 -19.49 -13.03
CA LEU A 385 4.36 -20.57 -12.22
C LEU A 385 4.20 -21.88 -12.98
N ASP A 386 5.23 -22.71 -13.03
CA ASP A 386 5.01 -24.07 -13.48
C ASP A 386 4.09 -24.82 -12.50
N ARG A 387 3.51 -25.93 -12.95
CA ARG A 387 2.50 -26.65 -12.18
C ARG A 387 3.00 -27.07 -10.78
N VAL A 388 4.23 -27.56 -10.70
CA VAL A 388 4.82 -28.04 -9.45
C VAL A 388 5.03 -26.87 -8.48
N THR A 389 5.58 -25.77 -8.96
CA THR A 389 5.77 -24.54 -8.19
C THR A 389 4.42 -23.99 -7.71
N GLN A 390 3.40 -23.93 -8.58
CA GLN A 390 2.09 -23.43 -8.21
C GLN A 390 1.46 -24.26 -7.08
N GLU A 391 1.50 -25.58 -7.19
CA GLU A 391 0.99 -26.49 -6.16
C GLU A 391 1.73 -26.32 -4.82
N GLN A 392 3.07 -26.18 -4.85
CA GLN A 392 3.90 -25.94 -3.67
C GLN A 392 3.57 -24.61 -3.00
N VAL A 393 3.53 -23.53 -3.78
CA VAL A 393 3.24 -22.18 -3.30
C VAL A 393 1.84 -22.11 -2.70
N LEU A 394 0.82 -22.66 -3.36
CA LEU A 394 -0.55 -22.71 -2.85
C LEU A 394 -0.65 -23.51 -1.55
N LYS A 395 -0.01 -24.69 -1.47
CA LYS A 395 0.03 -25.50 -0.26
C LYS A 395 0.65 -24.72 0.91
N ASN A 396 1.73 -24.06 0.65
CA ASN A 396 2.47 -23.29 1.64
C ASN A 396 1.66 -22.09 2.14
N ILE A 397 1.10 -21.28 1.22
CA ILE A 397 0.26 -20.11 1.56
C ILE A 397 -1.01 -20.54 2.32
N ARG A 398 -1.67 -21.65 1.94
CA ARG A 398 -2.84 -22.15 2.66
C ARG A 398 -2.49 -22.57 4.10
N ASN A 399 -1.33 -23.18 4.29
CA ASN A 399 -0.85 -23.54 5.61
C ASN A 399 -0.52 -22.30 6.48
N ALA A 400 0.08 -21.27 5.87
CA ALA A 400 0.38 -20.01 6.54
C ALA A 400 -0.88 -19.16 6.80
N ALA A 401 -1.85 -19.16 5.87
CA ALA A 401 -3.11 -18.40 5.95
C ALA A 401 -4.08 -18.92 7.01
N SER A 402 -3.83 -20.07 7.61
CA SER A 402 -4.50 -20.50 8.83
C SER A 402 -4.07 -19.65 10.03
N SER A 403 -4.02 -18.29 9.87
CA SER A 403 -3.81 -17.37 11.00
C SER A 403 -5.01 -17.49 11.93
N SER A 404 -4.90 -18.45 12.81
CA SER A 404 -5.90 -18.75 13.82
C SER A 404 -6.00 -17.54 14.74
N LEU A 405 -7.20 -17.29 15.25
CA LEU A 405 -7.43 -16.32 16.32
C LEU A 405 -6.40 -16.44 17.46
N LYS A 406 -5.90 -17.67 17.71
CA LYS A 406 -4.81 -17.97 18.64
C LYS A 406 -3.51 -17.20 18.30
N LYS A 407 -3.15 -17.08 17.01
CA LYS A 407 -1.96 -16.33 16.59
C LYS A 407 -2.15 -14.82 16.79
N ILE A 408 -3.35 -14.29 16.50
CA ILE A 408 -3.66 -12.87 16.72
C ILE A 408 -3.61 -12.52 18.21
N LYS A 409 -4.16 -13.40 19.09
CA LYS A 409 -4.08 -13.23 20.54
C LYS A 409 -2.64 -13.30 21.07
N ALA A 410 -1.83 -14.23 20.56
CA ALA A 410 -0.42 -14.31 20.93
C ALA A 410 0.34 -13.03 20.55
N LEU A 411 0.11 -12.50 19.35
CA LEU A 411 0.69 -11.22 18.92
C LEU A 411 0.21 -10.04 19.78
N ALA A 412 -1.06 -10.02 20.17
CA ALA A 412 -1.58 -8.97 21.05
C ALA A 412 -0.94 -9.02 22.45
N ALA A 413 -0.70 -10.21 22.99
CA ALA A 413 0.00 -10.39 24.26
C ALA A 413 1.48 -9.97 24.18
N ASP A 414 2.15 -10.27 23.06
CA ASP A 414 3.56 -9.92 22.85
C ASP A 414 3.75 -8.40 22.66
N ILE A 415 2.88 -7.76 21.89
CA ILE A 415 2.94 -6.31 21.60
C ILE A 415 2.47 -5.50 22.81
N ASN A 416 1.52 -6.01 23.58
CA ASN A 416 1.03 -5.44 24.84
C ASN A 416 0.61 -3.97 24.72
N THR A 417 -0.25 -3.66 23.75
CA THR A 417 -0.78 -2.31 23.52
C THR A 417 -2.31 -2.29 23.49
N THR A 418 -2.89 -1.15 23.83
CA THR A 418 -4.31 -0.85 23.67
C THR A 418 -4.60 0.11 22.52
N ASP A 419 -3.55 0.55 21.81
CA ASP A 419 -3.65 1.34 20.59
C ASP A 419 -3.75 0.45 19.36
N LEU A 420 -4.87 0.58 18.63
CA LEU A 420 -5.14 -0.21 17.42
C LEU A 420 -4.12 0.07 16.31
N SER A 421 -3.70 1.33 16.14
CA SER A 421 -2.75 1.71 15.09
C SER A 421 -1.38 1.12 15.36
N GLU A 422 -0.93 1.16 16.61
CA GLU A 422 0.33 0.54 17.06
C GLU A 422 0.26 -0.99 16.88
N PHE A 423 -0.81 -1.63 17.32
CA PHE A 423 -0.99 -3.06 17.13
C PHE A 423 -0.95 -3.48 15.65
N LEU A 424 -1.66 -2.78 14.77
CA LEU A 424 -1.68 -3.09 13.35
C LEU A 424 -0.32 -2.87 12.69
N ALA A 425 0.41 -1.85 13.15
CA ALA A 425 1.74 -1.53 12.66
C ALA A 425 2.77 -2.58 13.08
N GLU A 426 2.80 -2.97 14.35
CA GLU A 426 3.75 -3.94 14.91
C GLU A 426 3.44 -5.38 14.46
N SER A 427 2.15 -5.77 14.47
CA SER A 427 1.75 -7.12 14.05
C SER A 427 1.81 -7.35 12.54
N GLY A 428 1.79 -6.28 11.74
CA GLY A 428 1.63 -6.36 10.28
C GLY A 428 0.29 -6.94 9.82
N ILE A 429 -0.67 -7.12 10.73
CA ILE A 429 -2.00 -7.63 10.41
C ILE A 429 -2.83 -6.51 9.76
N PRO A 430 -3.46 -6.73 8.59
CA PRO A 430 -4.40 -5.76 8.06
C PRO A 430 -5.60 -5.59 9.01
N ILE A 431 -6.12 -4.38 9.13
CA ILE A 431 -7.32 -4.12 9.93
C ILE A 431 -8.49 -5.02 9.49
N SER A 432 -8.62 -5.29 8.19
CA SER A 432 -9.64 -6.20 7.66
C SER A 432 -9.53 -7.61 8.24
N ASP A 433 -8.33 -8.11 8.51
CA ASP A 433 -8.12 -9.45 9.08
C ASP A 433 -8.51 -9.54 10.55
N LEU A 434 -8.38 -8.44 11.30
CA LEU A 434 -8.87 -8.36 12.69
C LEU A 434 -10.40 -8.47 12.74
N TYR A 435 -11.11 -7.80 11.84
CA TYR A 435 -12.58 -7.71 11.83
C TYR A 435 -13.28 -8.77 10.96
N LYS A 436 -12.53 -9.71 10.34
CA LYS A 436 -13.13 -10.83 9.59
C LYS A 436 -13.97 -11.73 10.48
N THR A 437 -15.09 -12.19 9.92
CA THR A 437 -15.89 -13.26 10.53
C THR A 437 -15.12 -14.58 10.42
N ARG A 438 -14.83 -15.22 11.55
CA ARG A 438 -14.23 -16.55 11.63
C ARG A 438 -15.21 -17.53 12.27
N SER A 439 -15.66 -18.52 11.50
CA SER A 439 -16.73 -19.43 11.91
C SER A 439 -18.00 -18.64 12.25
N SER A 440 -18.59 -18.82 13.42
CA SER A 440 -19.74 -18.03 13.92
C SER A 440 -19.33 -16.79 14.72
N ASN A 441 -18.02 -16.58 14.96
CA ASN A 441 -17.53 -15.51 15.83
C ASN A 441 -17.01 -14.32 15.04
N GLN A 442 -17.61 -13.17 15.27
CA GLN A 442 -17.10 -11.87 14.81
C GLN A 442 -16.23 -11.28 15.94
N TYR A 443 -15.03 -10.81 15.57
CA TYR A 443 -14.12 -10.21 16.50
C TYR A 443 -14.15 -8.67 16.38
N SER A 444 -13.77 -8.00 17.45
CA SER A 444 -13.53 -6.56 17.51
C SER A 444 -12.22 -6.30 18.25
N TRP A 445 -11.68 -5.09 18.13
CA TRP A 445 -10.48 -4.69 18.86
C TRP A 445 -10.69 -4.76 20.38
N THR A 446 -11.78 -4.18 20.85
CA THR A 446 -12.18 -4.24 22.28
C THR A 446 -12.20 -5.66 22.81
N ARG A 447 -12.77 -6.60 22.03
CA ARG A 447 -12.82 -7.99 22.44
C ARG A 447 -11.42 -8.63 22.50
N LEU A 448 -10.54 -8.30 21.55
CA LEU A 448 -9.16 -8.76 21.56
C LEU A 448 -8.41 -8.27 22.80
N VAL A 449 -8.52 -6.97 23.10
CA VAL A 449 -7.91 -6.36 24.29
C VAL A 449 -8.40 -7.02 25.57
N ARG A 450 -9.72 -7.22 25.72
CA ARG A 450 -10.33 -7.86 26.90
C ARG A 450 -9.94 -9.33 27.09
N GLU A 451 -9.65 -10.05 26.01
CA GLU A 451 -9.33 -11.49 26.04
C GLU A 451 -7.83 -11.76 26.08
N THR A 452 -7.00 -10.71 26.00
CA THR A 452 -5.53 -10.83 26.06
C THR A 452 -5.05 -10.65 27.49
N GLU A 453 -4.33 -11.64 27.99
CA GLU A 453 -3.71 -11.59 29.32
C GLU A 453 -2.59 -10.51 29.35
N ASN A 454 -2.43 -9.86 30.51
CA ASN A 454 -1.38 -8.88 30.81
C ASN A 454 -1.48 -7.52 30.09
N ILE A 455 -2.57 -7.21 29.41
CA ILE A 455 -2.81 -5.83 28.92
C ILE A 455 -3.45 -5.02 30.04
N ASP A 456 -2.82 -3.92 30.43
CA ASP A 456 -3.42 -2.92 31.35
C ASP A 456 -4.43 -2.06 30.59
N ALA A 457 -5.66 -2.58 30.52
CA ALA A 457 -6.70 -2.01 29.69
C ALA A 457 -7.26 -0.73 30.34
N PRO A 458 -7.31 0.41 29.60
CA PRO A 458 -7.95 1.64 30.05
C PRO A 458 -9.42 1.42 30.45
N GLU A 459 -9.95 2.32 31.28
CA GLU A 459 -11.34 2.28 31.76
C GLU A 459 -12.37 2.11 30.63
N ALA A 460 -12.10 2.68 29.47
CA ALA A 460 -12.97 2.57 28.28
C ALA A 460 -13.19 1.12 27.83
N PHE A 461 -12.23 0.20 28.05
CA PHE A 461 -12.33 -1.21 27.67
C PHE A 461 -12.93 -2.08 28.77
N VAL A 462 -13.23 -1.55 29.95
CA VAL A 462 -13.83 -2.34 31.03
C VAL A 462 -15.20 -2.90 30.57
N PRO A 463 -15.49 -4.20 30.83
CA PRO A 463 -16.76 -4.79 30.43
C PRO A 463 -17.95 -4.12 31.13
N VAL A 464 -19.02 -3.90 30.36
CA VAL A 464 -20.28 -3.35 30.90
C VAL A 464 -21.01 -4.36 31.77
N PRO A 465 -21.99 -3.92 32.63
CA PRO A 465 -22.85 -4.82 33.37
C PRO A 465 -23.54 -5.85 32.45
N GLU A 466 -23.88 -7.03 33.02
CA GLU A 466 -24.43 -8.17 32.28
C GLU A 466 -25.68 -7.80 31.44
N GLN A 467 -26.55 -6.96 31.95
CA GLN A 467 -27.75 -6.52 31.27
C GLN A 467 -27.51 -5.71 29.97
N ASP A 468 -26.34 -5.08 29.85
CA ASP A 468 -25.98 -4.26 28.69
C ASP A 468 -25.05 -5.01 27.71
N ARG A 469 -24.55 -6.19 28.09
CA ARG A 469 -23.54 -6.97 27.35
C ARG A 469 -23.99 -7.34 25.94
N THR A 470 -25.23 -7.78 25.76
CA THR A 470 -25.79 -8.16 24.45
C THR A 470 -25.82 -6.96 23.49
N THR A 471 -26.20 -5.78 24.01
CA THR A 471 -26.26 -4.54 23.23
C THR A 471 -24.86 -4.07 22.87
N GLU A 472 -23.93 -4.07 23.81
CA GLU A 472 -22.53 -3.70 23.54
C GLU A 472 -21.91 -4.61 22.48
N GLU A 473 -22.07 -5.94 22.61
CA GLU A 473 -21.56 -6.90 21.61
C GLU A 473 -22.15 -6.67 20.22
N PHE A 474 -23.44 -6.37 20.13
CA PHE A 474 -24.08 -6.02 18.88
C PHE A 474 -23.40 -4.78 18.26
N LEU A 475 -23.21 -3.71 19.03
CA LEU A 475 -22.60 -2.48 18.57
C LEU A 475 -21.15 -2.68 18.16
N LEU A 476 -20.34 -3.37 18.94
CA LEU A 476 -18.95 -3.69 18.62
C LEU A 476 -18.83 -4.51 17.31
N LYS A 477 -19.71 -5.48 17.10
CA LYS A 477 -19.77 -6.25 15.84
C LYS A 477 -20.10 -5.37 14.62
N ARG A 478 -20.81 -4.25 14.83
CA ARG A 478 -21.15 -3.31 13.74
C ARG A 478 -19.98 -2.42 13.33
N LEU A 479 -19.01 -2.16 14.19
CA LEU A 479 -17.85 -1.30 13.89
C LEU A 479 -17.09 -1.72 12.65
N ARG A 480 -17.10 -3.01 12.29
CA ARG A 480 -16.52 -3.52 11.03
C ARG A 480 -17.11 -2.85 9.77
N THR A 481 -18.31 -2.30 9.84
CA THR A 481 -18.93 -1.58 8.72
C THR A 481 -18.41 -0.15 8.59
N MET A 482 -17.57 0.31 9.51
CA MET A 482 -17.07 1.68 9.61
C MET A 482 -15.55 1.80 9.34
N LEU A 483 -14.90 0.71 8.93
CA LEU A 483 -13.44 0.68 8.65
C LEU A 483 -13.02 1.58 7.47
N HIS A 484 -13.98 2.13 6.74
CA HIS A 484 -13.78 3.00 5.57
C HIS A 484 -13.72 4.49 5.94
N ILE A 485 -13.97 4.88 7.20
CA ILE A 485 -14.03 6.30 7.60
C ILE A 485 -12.65 6.91 7.45
N ASN A 486 -12.52 7.90 6.56
CA ASN A 486 -11.25 8.49 6.13
C ASN A 486 -11.28 10.03 6.05
N ASP A 487 -12.29 10.68 6.62
CA ASP A 487 -12.36 12.14 6.71
C ASP A 487 -12.49 12.64 8.15
N ARG A 488 -11.77 13.72 8.45
CA ARG A 488 -11.66 14.29 9.79
C ARG A 488 -12.97 14.92 10.27
N ALA A 489 -13.68 15.64 9.39
CA ALA A 489 -14.90 16.33 9.77
C ALA A 489 -15.96 15.35 10.26
N ARG A 490 -16.14 14.22 9.58
CA ARG A 490 -17.05 13.15 10.01
C ARG A 490 -16.60 12.54 11.33
N ALA A 491 -15.30 12.23 11.47
CA ALA A 491 -14.77 11.62 12.69
C ALA A 491 -15.01 12.52 13.92
N GLU A 492 -14.68 13.80 13.83
CA GLU A 492 -14.89 14.77 14.91
C GLU A 492 -16.37 14.92 15.28
N ASN A 493 -17.26 15.01 14.29
CA ASN A 493 -18.68 15.14 14.55
C ASN A 493 -19.30 13.83 15.07
N TYR A 494 -18.83 12.64 14.64
CA TYR A 494 -19.24 11.37 15.24
C TYR A 494 -18.86 11.30 16.73
N LEU A 495 -17.67 11.77 17.11
CA LEU A 495 -17.25 11.83 18.51
C LEU A 495 -18.08 12.85 19.31
N ARG A 496 -18.44 13.98 18.71
CA ARG A 496 -19.38 14.96 19.32
C ARG A 496 -20.77 14.36 19.56
N VAL A 497 -21.29 13.60 18.59
CA VAL A 497 -22.58 12.89 18.73
C VAL A 497 -22.51 11.87 19.86
N LEU A 498 -21.39 11.14 19.99
CA LEU A 498 -21.20 10.11 21.01
C LEU A 498 -20.72 10.63 22.36
N ASP A 499 -20.51 11.93 22.51
CA ASP A 499 -20.10 12.52 23.78
C ASP A 499 -21.17 12.31 24.87
N PRO A 500 -20.85 11.59 25.97
CA PRO A 500 -21.82 11.30 27.02
C PRO A 500 -22.34 12.56 27.72
N VAL A 501 -21.53 13.63 27.75
CA VAL A 501 -21.88 14.94 28.33
C VAL A 501 -22.26 15.99 27.28
N GLY A 502 -22.39 15.55 26.03
CA GLY A 502 -22.77 16.40 24.91
C GLY A 502 -24.22 16.89 24.96
N PRO A 503 -24.58 17.80 24.05
CA PRO A 503 -25.94 18.40 24.03
C PRO A 503 -27.02 17.32 23.81
N ASP A 504 -28.25 17.64 24.23
CA ASP A 504 -29.43 16.80 24.00
C ASP A 504 -29.59 16.55 22.47
N PRO A 505 -29.78 15.30 22.02
CA PRO A 505 -29.94 15.00 20.60
C PRO A 505 -31.09 15.75 19.91
N ASP A 506 -32.13 16.09 20.62
CA ASP A 506 -33.24 16.90 20.09
C ASP A 506 -32.83 18.36 19.85
N SER A 507 -31.79 18.84 20.51
CA SER A 507 -31.25 20.20 20.36
C SER A 507 -30.14 20.31 19.28
N PHE A 508 -29.78 19.22 18.59
CA PHE A 508 -28.77 19.25 17.56
C PHE A 508 -29.16 20.20 16.43
N ASP A 509 -28.19 21.00 15.96
CA ASP A 509 -28.33 21.73 14.70
C ASP A 509 -28.44 20.76 13.52
N GLU A 510 -28.78 21.25 12.35
CA GLU A 510 -29.03 20.42 11.17
C GLU A 510 -27.74 19.66 10.72
N GLU A 511 -26.56 20.26 10.89
CA GLU A 511 -25.29 19.65 10.56
C GLU A 511 -24.99 18.45 11.47
N LEU A 512 -25.00 18.66 12.79
CA LEU A 512 -24.74 17.61 13.76
C LEU A 512 -25.83 16.52 13.72
N ARG A 513 -27.06 16.89 13.45
CA ARG A 513 -28.20 15.97 13.27
C ARG A 513 -27.95 15.07 12.02
N SER A 514 -27.41 15.61 10.96
CA SER A 514 -27.06 14.83 9.76
C SER A 514 -25.97 13.83 10.06
N TYR A 515 -24.90 14.20 10.76
CA TYR A 515 -23.86 13.25 11.21
C TYR A 515 -24.44 12.19 12.16
N ALA A 516 -25.33 12.56 13.05
CA ALA A 516 -26.00 11.62 13.96
C ALA A 516 -26.86 10.60 13.18
N ARG A 517 -27.61 11.04 12.15
CA ARG A 517 -28.36 10.12 11.25
C ARG A 517 -27.44 9.15 10.55
N MET A 518 -26.33 9.63 9.99
CA MET A 518 -25.31 8.78 9.34
C MET A 518 -24.82 7.70 10.30
N LEU A 519 -24.45 8.10 11.51
CA LEU A 519 -23.92 7.20 12.53
C LEU A 519 -24.95 6.16 12.98
N VAL A 520 -26.16 6.58 13.34
CA VAL A 520 -27.24 5.68 13.79
C VAL A 520 -27.62 4.68 12.70
N LEU A 521 -27.71 5.12 11.44
CA LEU A 521 -27.99 4.25 10.30
C LEU A 521 -26.86 3.25 10.06
N SER A 522 -25.60 3.60 10.28
CA SER A 522 -24.47 2.66 10.16
C SER A 522 -24.57 1.50 11.15
N PHE A 523 -25.17 1.72 12.31
CA PHE A 523 -25.46 0.66 13.29
C PHE A 523 -26.75 -0.12 12.98
N SER A 524 -27.79 0.51 12.46
CA SER A 524 -29.16 -0.05 12.39
C SER A 524 -29.58 -0.55 11.02
N ALA A 525 -29.05 0.00 9.91
CA ALA A 525 -29.54 -0.30 8.57
C ALA A 525 -29.37 -1.79 8.17
N ASN A 526 -30.42 -2.35 7.56
CA ASN A 526 -30.47 -3.72 7.04
C ASN A 526 -30.16 -4.81 8.09
N GLN A 527 -30.47 -4.59 9.36
CA GLN A 527 -30.25 -5.58 10.40
C GLN A 527 -31.55 -6.36 10.70
N PRO A 528 -31.50 -7.72 10.68
CA PRO A 528 -32.64 -8.55 11.04
C PRO A 528 -33.06 -8.39 12.51
N GLN A 529 -32.07 -8.17 13.39
CA GLN A 529 -32.28 -7.86 14.81
C GLN A 529 -31.66 -6.50 15.09
N ASN A 530 -32.46 -5.47 15.06
CA ASN A 530 -32.02 -4.13 15.39
C ASN A 530 -32.26 -3.89 16.87
N LEU A 531 -31.19 -3.69 17.65
CA LEU A 531 -31.25 -3.38 19.07
C LEU A 531 -31.33 -1.87 19.36
N LEU A 532 -31.26 -1.03 18.33
CA LEU A 532 -31.38 0.41 18.49
C LEU A 532 -32.86 0.82 18.58
N PRO A 533 -33.22 1.77 19.46
CA PRO A 533 -34.53 2.35 19.50
C PRO A 533 -34.95 2.97 18.17
N ALA A 534 -36.25 2.99 17.89
CA ALA A 534 -36.82 3.64 16.71
C ALA A 534 -36.79 5.18 16.78
N GLY A 535 -36.74 5.74 17.98
CA GLY A 535 -36.60 7.18 18.23
C GLY A 535 -35.18 7.66 17.99
N PHE A 536 -35.02 8.80 17.33
CA PHE A 536 -33.71 9.38 17.00
C PHE A 536 -32.88 9.68 18.25
N ALA A 537 -33.43 10.45 19.19
CA ALA A 537 -32.77 10.83 20.44
C ALA A 537 -32.43 9.61 21.30
N ASP A 538 -33.35 8.66 21.41
CA ASP A 538 -33.15 7.42 22.17
C ASP A 538 -32.02 6.58 21.58
N ALA A 539 -31.93 6.51 20.24
CA ALA A 539 -30.86 5.77 19.56
C ALA A 539 -29.49 6.41 19.83
N VAL A 540 -29.37 7.72 19.74
CA VAL A 540 -28.12 8.45 20.06
C VAL A 540 -27.75 8.26 21.52
N ASN A 541 -28.71 8.41 22.46
CA ASN A 541 -28.48 8.26 23.88
C ASN A 541 -28.07 6.83 24.25
N LEU A 542 -28.60 5.81 23.55
CA LEU A 542 -28.16 4.45 23.72
C LEU A 542 -26.68 4.29 23.30
N LEU A 543 -26.29 4.82 22.15
CA LEU A 543 -24.89 4.73 21.68
C LEU A 543 -23.90 5.39 22.65
N ARG A 544 -24.28 6.50 23.29
CA ARG A 544 -23.48 7.23 24.31
C ARG A 544 -23.14 6.38 25.54
N ARG A 545 -23.94 5.39 25.86
CA ARG A 545 -23.80 4.55 27.06
C ARG A 545 -22.61 3.59 27.00
N PHE A 546 -21.97 3.37 25.83
CA PHE A 546 -20.96 2.35 25.63
C PHE A 546 -19.57 2.96 25.36
N PRO A 547 -18.73 3.17 26.41
CA PRO A 547 -17.40 3.75 26.26
C PRO A 547 -16.50 2.96 25.30
N ALA A 548 -16.55 1.61 25.33
CA ALA A 548 -15.75 0.76 24.48
C ALA A 548 -16.10 0.93 22.98
N VAL A 549 -17.36 1.09 22.64
CA VAL A 549 -17.81 1.34 21.27
C VAL A 549 -17.27 2.69 20.76
N ARG A 550 -17.36 3.73 21.62
CA ARG A 550 -16.83 5.05 21.30
C ARG A 550 -15.30 5.03 21.10
N GLU A 551 -14.59 4.39 22.02
CA GLU A 551 -13.12 4.33 21.98
C GLU A 551 -12.62 3.51 20.77
N GLU A 552 -13.20 2.34 20.52
CA GLU A 552 -12.82 1.53 19.34
C GLU A 552 -13.15 2.26 18.04
N LEU A 553 -14.30 2.94 17.95
CA LEU A 553 -14.66 3.75 16.79
C LEU A 553 -13.68 4.92 16.60
N ARG A 554 -13.27 5.60 17.69
CA ARG A 554 -12.25 6.65 17.63
C ARG A 554 -10.95 6.14 17.02
N GLN A 555 -10.45 5.01 17.52
CA GLN A 555 -9.20 4.41 17.01
C GLN A 555 -9.33 3.94 15.56
N ILE A 556 -10.46 3.36 15.15
CA ILE A 556 -10.74 3.01 13.74
C ILE A 556 -10.69 4.27 12.86
N MET A 557 -11.31 5.36 13.28
CA MET A 557 -11.33 6.60 12.51
C MET A 557 -9.95 7.24 12.41
N GLU A 558 -9.20 7.29 13.51
CA GLU A 558 -7.81 7.79 13.51
C GLU A 558 -6.92 6.98 12.58
N TYR A 559 -7.01 5.65 12.62
CA TYR A 559 -6.32 4.78 11.68
C TYR A 559 -6.75 5.07 10.23
N GLY A 560 -8.04 5.14 9.94
CA GLY A 560 -8.56 5.40 8.59
C GLY A 560 -8.11 6.75 8.03
N ILE A 561 -8.15 7.82 8.85
CA ILE A 561 -7.67 9.16 8.48
C ILE A 561 -6.15 9.12 8.22
N SER A 562 -5.39 8.46 9.10
CA SER A 562 -3.93 8.39 8.97
C SER A 562 -3.50 7.60 7.73
N ALA A 563 -4.23 6.54 7.38
CA ALA A 563 -3.99 5.71 6.20
C ALA A 563 -4.52 6.33 4.90
N SER A 564 -5.35 7.38 4.97
CA SER A 564 -5.92 8.02 3.78
C SER A 564 -4.85 8.71 2.94
N ARG A 565 -4.85 8.42 1.64
CA ARG A 565 -3.95 9.00 0.63
C ARG A 565 -4.63 10.09 -0.20
N VAL A 566 -5.86 10.40 0.13
CA VAL A 566 -6.68 11.37 -0.59
C VAL A 566 -7.12 12.43 0.40
N ILE A 567 -7.14 13.68 -0.03
CA ILE A 567 -7.61 14.79 0.81
C ILE A 567 -9.08 15.01 0.50
N PRO A 568 -9.99 14.70 1.43
CA PRO A 568 -11.39 15.04 1.27
C PRO A 568 -11.57 16.56 1.29
N GLN A 569 -12.51 17.06 0.48
CA GLN A 569 -12.86 18.48 0.42
C GLN A 569 -14.38 18.64 0.39
N ALA A 570 -14.87 19.74 0.94
CA ALA A 570 -16.28 20.07 0.92
C ALA A 570 -16.84 19.97 -0.51
N SER A 571 -17.91 19.18 -0.69
CA SER A 571 -18.53 18.97 -2.00
C SER A 571 -19.51 20.06 -2.39
N GLY A 572 -19.92 20.90 -1.44
CA GLY A 572 -21.03 21.85 -1.61
C GLY A 572 -22.39 21.16 -1.73
N VAL A 573 -22.50 19.89 -1.30
CA VAL A 573 -23.75 19.14 -1.22
C VAL A 573 -23.85 18.52 0.16
N SER A 574 -24.73 19.03 1.00
CA SER A 574 -24.85 18.63 2.39
C SER A 574 -23.48 18.67 3.12
N ILE A 575 -23.27 17.80 4.08
CA ILE A 575 -22.01 17.65 4.85
C ILE A 575 -21.00 16.72 4.19
N LEU A 576 -21.33 16.14 3.02
CA LEU A 576 -20.47 15.17 2.33
C LEU A 576 -19.23 15.84 1.74
N GLN A 577 -18.10 15.14 1.85
CA GLN A 577 -16.82 15.58 1.32
C GLN A 577 -16.44 14.76 0.08
N SER A 578 -16.08 15.44 -1.02
CA SER A 578 -15.57 14.78 -2.22
C SER A 578 -14.29 14.02 -1.89
N HIS A 579 -14.20 12.79 -2.39
CA HIS A 579 -13.12 11.83 -2.21
C HIS A 579 -13.07 11.17 -0.82
N ALA A 580 -14.02 11.43 0.07
CA ALA A 580 -14.19 10.58 1.24
C ALA A 580 -15.00 9.32 0.88
N ASP A 581 -14.77 8.26 1.63
CA ASP A 581 -15.45 6.98 1.46
C ASP A 581 -16.66 6.92 2.39
N TYR A 582 -17.84 6.58 1.87
CA TYR A 582 -19.09 6.49 2.62
C TYR A 582 -19.79 5.16 2.39
N SER A 583 -20.36 4.58 3.42
CA SER A 583 -21.36 3.52 3.27
C SER A 583 -22.64 4.08 2.64
N LEU A 584 -23.47 3.20 2.07
CA LEU A 584 -24.80 3.63 1.57
C LEU A 584 -25.65 4.23 2.69
N ALA A 585 -25.57 3.68 3.90
CA ALA A 585 -26.28 4.19 5.06
C ALA A 585 -25.89 5.64 5.39
N GLU A 586 -24.60 5.95 5.31
CA GLU A 586 -24.09 7.30 5.54
C GLU A 586 -24.50 8.27 4.43
N LEU A 587 -24.43 7.87 3.15
CA LEU A 587 -24.89 8.71 2.03
C LEU A 587 -26.38 9.08 2.19
N ILE A 588 -27.22 8.10 2.53
CA ILE A 588 -28.64 8.35 2.77
C ILE A 588 -28.87 9.21 4.02
N GLY A 589 -28.15 8.93 5.11
CA GLY A 589 -28.25 9.71 6.36
C GLY A 589 -27.83 11.17 6.21
N ALA A 590 -26.87 11.45 5.31
CA ALA A 590 -26.42 12.81 5.00
C ALA A 590 -27.38 13.57 4.09
N LEU A 591 -28.04 12.88 3.16
CA LEU A 591 -28.81 13.52 2.09
C LEU A 591 -30.33 13.54 2.35
N GLU A 592 -30.88 12.55 3.06
CA GLU A 592 -32.30 12.46 3.34
C GLU A 592 -32.64 12.91 4.78
N ASP A 593 -33.73 13.64 4.93
CA ASP A 593 -34.29 14.07 6.21
C ASP A 593 -35.66 13.41 6.42
N LYS A 594 -35.63 12.15 6.86
CA LYS A 594 -36.78 11.31 7.11
C LYS A 594 -36.69 10.69 8.51
N PRO A 595 -37.81 10.24 9.10
CA PRO A 595 -37.77 9.44 10.31
C PRO A 595 -36.90 8.19 10.14
N LEU A 596 -36.11 7.86 11.16
CA LEU A 596 -35.16 6.70 11.10
C LEU A 596 -35.84 5.40 10.67
N LYS A 597 -37.05 5.14 11.15
CA LYS A 597 -37.84 3.94 10.78
C LYS A 597 -38.04 3.77 9.26
N ASP A 598 -38.13 4.89 8.54
CA ASP A 598 -38.36 4.93 7.09
C ASP A 598 -37.03 4.84 6.31
N MET A 599 -35.89 5.00 6.98
CA MET A 599 -34.56 5.00 6.41
C MET A 599 -33.76 3.70 6.65
N VAL A 600 -34.21 2.83 7.55
CA VAL A 600 -33.51 1.59 7.92
C VAL A 600 -33.42 0.59 6.73
N SER A 601 -34.41 0.61 5.82
CA SER A 601 -34.39 -0.19 4.61
C SER A 601 -33.66 0.57 3.49
N MET A 602 -32.46 0.11 3.14
CA MET A 602 -31.63 0.76 2.13
C MET A 602 -32.15 0.52 0.71
N PRO A 603 -32.09 1.55 -0.16
CA PRO A 603 -32.49 1.41 -1.56
C PRO A 603 -31.59 0.40 -2.29
N ARG A 604 -32.19 -0.37 -3.20
CA ARG A 604 -31.47 -1.33 -4.07
C ARG A 604 -31.12 -0.77 -5.44
N GLU A 605 -31.63 0.42 -5.76
CA GLU A 605 -31.44 1.05 -7.07
C GLU A 605 -30.14 1.85 -7.10
N GLY A 606 -29.51 1.91 -8.29
CA GLY A 606 -28.26 2.67 -8.52
C GLY A 606 -28.47 4.19 -8.62
N VAL A 607 -29.69 4.69 -8.54
CA VAL A 607 -30.01 6.12 -8.59
C VAL A 607 -31.06 6.47 -7.53
N ARG A 608 -30.82 7.57 -6.81
CA ARG A 608 -31.78 8.10 -5.84
C ARG A 608 -31.96 9.60 -6.02
N TYR A 609 -33.18 10.05 -6.27
CA TYR A 609 -33.51 11.48 -6.28
C TYR A 609 -33.87 11.97 -4.86
N ILE A 610 -33.18 12.99 -4.40
CA ILE A 610 -33.39 13.63 -3.09
C ILE A 610 -34.15 14.93 -3.32
N GLU A 611 -35.44 14.89 -3.06
CA GLU A 611 -36.39 15.96 -3.42
C GLU A 611 -36.03 17.29 -2.74
N LYS A 612 -35.79 17.26 -1.41
CA LYS A 612 -35.46 18.44 -0.58
C LYS A 612 -34.23 19.18 -1.11
N LEU A 613 -33.21 18.42 -1.57
CA LEU A 613 -31.96 18.98 -2.08
C LEU A 613 -31.96 19.16 -3.62
N ARG A 614 -33.03 18.77 -4.31
CA ARG A 614 -33.12 18.74 -5.78
C ARG A 614 -31.89 18.07 -6.39
N THR A 615 -31.46 16.95 -5.80
CA THR A 615 -30.18 16.28 -6.13
C THR A 615 -30.43 14.81 -6.49
N ASP A 616 -29.87 14.36 -7.61
CA ASP A 616 -29.79 12.95 -7.98
C ASP A 616 -28.47 12.37 -7.45
N LEU A 617 -28.53 11.31 -6.63
CA LEU A 617 -27.38 10.53 -6.19
C LEU A 617 -27.20 9.33 -7.12
N PHE A 618 -26.08 9.25 -7.84
CA PHE A 618 -25.68 8.11 -8.67
C PHE A 618 -24.75 7.20 -7.90
N LEU A 619 -25.09 5.92 -7.81
CA LEU A 619 -24.35 4.87 -7.13
C LEU A 619 -23.81 3.88 -8.16
N VAL A 620 -22.51 3.94 -8.42
CA VAL A 620 -21.84 3.15 -9.45
C VAL A 620 -21.01 2.02 -8.83
N THR A 621 -21.18 0.80 -9.33
CA THR A 621 -20.32 -0.34 -8.98
C THR A 621 -19.65 -0.84 -10.26
N PHE A 622 -18.34 -0.64 -10.38
CA PHE A 622 -17.60 -0.97 -11.61
C PHE A 622 -17.61 -2.46 -11.92
N LYS A 623 -17.25 -3.30 -10.96
CA LYS A 623 -17.23 -4.75 -11.14
C LYS A 623 -18.40 -5.41 -10.43
N LYS A 624 -19.36 -5.89 -11.21
CA LYS A 624 -20.55 -6.59 -10.72
C LYS A 624 -20.24 -8.05 -10.37
N ARG A 625 -21.10 -8.67 -9.57
CA ARG A 625 -20.95 -10.10 -9.21
C ARG A 625 -21.14 -10.98 -10.44
N ALA A 626 -20.41 -12.10 -10.50
CA ALA A 626 -20.65 -13.14 -11.49
C ALA A 626 -22.10 -13.66 -11.37
N GLY A 627 -22.82 -13.78 -12.51
CA GLY A 627 -24.23 -14.19 -12.52
C GLY A 627 -25.25 -13.04 -12.48
N THR A 628 -24.80 -11.78 -12.54
CA THR A 628 -25.70 -10.63 -12.77
C THR A 628 -26.40 -10.80 -14.12
N SER A 629 -27.72 -10.57 -14.18
CA SER A 629 -28.47 -10.72 -15.44
C SER A 629 -27.99 -9.74 -16.50
N ALA A 630 -28.01 -10.14 -17.77
CA ALA A 630 -27.63 -9.26 -18.88
C ALA A 630 -28.43 -7.93 -18.92
N ALA A 631 -29.65 -7.93 -18.36
CA ALA A 631 -30.50 -6.74 -18.26
C ALA A 631 -30.01 -5.69 -17.24
N THR A 632 -29.06 -6.05 -16.36
CA THR A 632 -28.51 -5.18 -15.32
C THR A 632 -26.99 -5.05 -15.43
N ASP A 633 -26.40 -5.55 -16.52
CA ASP A 633 -24.96 -5.47 -16.79
C ASP A 633 -24.63 -4.16 -17.54
N TYR A 634 -24.71 -3.03 -16.82
CA TYR A 634 -24.34 -1.70 -17.32
C TYR A 634 -22.83 -1.56 -17.38
N ARG A 635 -22.33 -0.91 -18.44
CA ARG A 635 -20.91 -0.63 -18.65
C ARG A 635 -20.56 0.76 -18.12
N ASP A 636 -20.19 0.82 -16.85
CA ASP A 636 -19.76 2.06 -16.20
C ASP A 636 -18.22 2.06 -16.08
N TYR A 637 -17.53 3.07 -16.63
CA TYR A 637 -16.08 3.15 -16.60
C TYR A 637 -15.57 4.60 -16.69
N PRO A 638 -14.40 4.91 -16.09
CA PRO A 638 -13.77 6.21 -16.26
C PRO A 638 -13.08 6.32 -17.63
N ILE A 639 -13.33 7.41 -18.34
CA ILE A 639 -12.70 7.77 -19.61
C ILE A 639 -11.37 8.49 -19.34
N SER A 640 -11.40 9.48 -18.45
CA SER A 640 -10.25 10.22 -17.92
C SER A 640 -10.45 10.46 -16.43
N PRO A 641 -9.47 11.02 -15.71
CA PRO A 641 -9.69 11.39 -14.31
C PRO A 641 -10.86 12.36 -14.09
N GLU A 642 -11.20 13.18 -15.09
CA GLU A 642 -12.26 14.19 -15.05
C GLU A 642 -13.56 13.75 -15.74
N LEU A 643 -13.55 12.61 -16.46
CA LEU A 643 -14.68 12.20 -17.31
C LEU A 643 -15.03 10.74 -17.08
N LEU A 644 -16.34 10.45 -16.86
CA LEU A 644 -16.86 9.12 -16.61
C LEU A 644 -18.01 8.76 -17.56
N HIS A 645 -17.95 7.55 -18.12
CA HIS A 645 -19.06 6.94 -18.87
C HIS A 645 -19.98 6.21 -17.89
N TRP A 646 -21.30 6.46 -18.02
CA TRP A 646 -22.33 5.82 -17.19
C TRP A 646 -23.55 5.48 -18.03
N GLU A 647 -24.13 4.30 -17.78
CA GLU A 647 -25.34 3.86 -18.45
C GLU A 647 -26.58 3.98 -17.53
N SER A 648 -27.64 4.59 -18.05
CA SER A 648 -28.90 4.73 -17.32
C SER A 648 -29.60 3.37 -17.14
N GLN A 649 -30.54 3.31 -16.21
CA GLN A 649 -31.42 2.16 -16.10
C GLN A 649 -32.22 1.98 -17.43
N ASN A 650 -32.46 0.72 -17.84
CA ASN A 650 -33.18 0.36 -19.09
C ASN A 650 -34.61 0.96 -19.19
N ARG A 651 -35.21 1.31 -18.04
CA ARG A 651 -36.52 1.97 -18.01
C ARG A 651 -36.48 3.48 -18.28
N THR A 652 -35.26 4.08 -18.21
CA THR A 652 -35.06 5.51 -18.44
C THR A 652 -34.98 5.78 -19.94
N THR A 653 -35.81 6.71 -20.41
CA THR A 653 -35.80 7.20 -21.80
C THR A 653 -35.45 8.68 -21.83
N LEU A 654 -35.06 9.19 -23.00
CA LEU A 654 -34.77 10.61 -23.16
C LEU A 654 -35.99 11.48 -22.81
N ALA A 655 -37.20 11.02 -23.14
CA ALA A 655 -38.45 11.73 -22.82
C ALA A 655 -38.92 11.54 -21.37
N SER A 656 -38.37 10.59 -20.61
CA SER A 656 -38.81 10.36 -19.23
C SER A 656 -38.41 11.51 -18.31
N PRO A 657 -39.18 11.72 -17.20
CA PRO A 657 -38.84 12.77 -16.22
C PRO A 657 -37.39 12.68 -15.72
N SER A 658 -36.89 11.47 -15.50
CA SER A 658 -35.50 11.22 -15.07
C SER A 658 -34.51 11.60 -16.17
N GLY A 659 -34.71 11.13 -17.43
CA GLY A 659 -33.83 11.45 -18.56
C GLY A 659 -33.75 12.96 -18.81
N GLN A 660 -34.90 13.62 -18.81
CA GLN A 660 -34.97 15.08 -18.96
C GLN A 660 -34.31 15.82 -17.78
N ARG A 661 -34.42 15.29 -16.54
CA ARG A 661 -33.74 15.88 -15.38
C ARG A 661 -32.21 15.73 -15.48
N TYR A 662 -31.72 14.60 -15.98
CA TYR A 662 -30.27 14.38 -16.16
C TYR A 662 -29.67 15.32 -17.20
N ILE A 663 -30.31 15.46 -18.36
CA ILE A 663 -29.81 16.29 -19.46
C ILE A 663 -29.87 17.77 -19.10
N HIS A 664 -30.97 18.22 -18.51
CA HIS A 664 -31.26 19.62 -18.21
C HIS A 664 -31.11 19.99 -16.74
N HIS A 665 -30.26 19.23 -15.99
CA HIS A 665 -30.16 19.42 -14.53
C HIS A 665 -29.80 20.85 -14.14
N LYS A 666 -28.85 21.49 -14.84
CA LYS A 666 -28.43 22.89 -14.59
C LYS A 666 -29.57 23.88 -14.81
N GLU A 667 -30.23 23.78 -15.95
CA GLU A 667 -31.34 24.66 -16.33
C GLU A 667 -32.50 24.55 -15.34
N ARG A 668 -32.73 23.36 -14.81
CA ARG A 668 -33.79 23.07 -13.84
C ARG A 668 -33.37 23.35 -12.39
N GLY A 669 -32.14 23.83 -12.16
CA GLY A 669 -31.60 24.05 -10.81
C GLY A 669 -31.45 22.79 -9.99
N ASN A 670 -31.22 21.63 -10.61
CA ASN A 670 -30.91 20.37 -9.96
C ASN A 670 -29.40 20.14 -9.94
N SER A 671 -28.95 19.39 -8.95
CA SER A 671 -27.57 18.89 -8.88
C SER A 671 -27.55 17.38 -9.13
N ILE A 672 -26.45 16.88 -9.64
CA ILE A 672 -26.18 15.45 -9.71
C ILE A 672 -24.87 15.19 -8.99
N VAL A 673 -24.86 14.19 -8.13
CA VAL A 673 -23.67 13.73 -7.41
C VAL A 673 -23.42 12.26 -7.68
N MET A 674 -22.16 11.87 -7.68
CA MET A 674 -21.76 10.49 -7.97
C MET A 674 -20.91 9.91 -6.85
N ALA A 675 -21.19 8.65 -6.55
CA ALA A 675 -20.40 7.83 -5.63
C ALA A 675 -20.10 6.48 -6.30
N THR A 676 -18.84 6.05 -6.26
CA THR A 676 -18.37 4.86 -6.98
C THR A 676 -17.70 3.87 -6.04
N ARG A 677 -17.83 2.58 -6.35
CA ARG A 677 -17.07 1.50 -5.69
C ARG A 677 -16.63 0.46 -6.71
N PHE A 678 -15.56 -0.27 -6.42
CA PHE A 678 -15.09 -1.30 -7.33
C PHE A 678 -15.92 -2.58 -7.24
N HIS A 679 -16.11 -3.14 -6.04
CA HIS A 679 -16.94 -4.32 -5.76
C HIS A 679 -18.13 -3.99 -4.87
N SER A 680 -19.15 -4.86 -4.86
CA SER A 680 -20.29 -4.72 -3.94
C SER A 680 -19.96 -5.03 -2.49
N ASP A 681 -18.97 -5.91 -2.26
CA ASP A 681 -18.58 -6.35 -0.92
C ASP A 681 -17.10 -6.03 -0.65
N ASN A 682 -16.78 -5.85 0.62
CA ASN A 682 -15.41 -5.67 1.10
C ASN A 682 -14.81 -6.97 1.68
N GLU A 683 -13.56 -6.91 2.09
CA GLU A 683 -12.79 -8.05 2.61
C GLU A 683 -13.31 -8.60 3.95
N VAL A 684 -14.08 -7.83 4.71
CA VAL A 684 -14.66 -8.26 6.01
C VAL A 684 -16.07 -8.85 5.86
N GLY A 685 -16.55 -8.99 4.63
CA GLY A 685 -17.87 -9.57 4.34
C GLY A 685 -19.04 -8.61 4.61
N THR A 686 -18.80 -7.31 4.52
CA THR A 686 -19.84 -6.27 4.53
C THR A 686 -19.91 -5.56 3.18
N ALA A 687 -20.95 -4.75 2.95
CA ALA A 687 -21.02 -3.93 1.75
C ALA A 687 -19.81 -2.98 1.67
N ALA A 688 -19.20 -2.91 0.49
CA ALA A 688 -18.08 -1.99 0.25
C ALA A 688 -18.59 -0.54 0.28
N ALA A 689 -17.79 0.36 0.86
CA ALA A 689 -18.04 1.78 0.84
C ALA A 689 -17.88 2.35 -0.57
N TYR A 690 -18.50 3.49 -0.80
CA TYR A 690 -18.42 4.27 -2.03
C TYR A 690 -17.45 5.44 -1.84
N ALA A 691 -16.51 5.61 -2.76
CA ALA A 691 -15.77 6.86 -2.91
C ALA A 691 -16.72 7.92 -3.47
N PHE A 692 -17.00 8.96 -2.71
CA PHE A 692 -17.88 10.04 -3.11
C PHE A 692 -17.12 11.03 -4.01
N LEU A 693 -17.45 11.04 -5.31
CA LEU A 693 -16.75 11.90 -6.29
C LEU A 693 -17.24 13.35 -6.26
N GLY A 694 -18.38 13.61 -5.60
CA GLY A 694 -18.96 14.94 -5.55
C GLY A 694 -19.86 15.26 -6.74
N LYS A 695 -19.99 16.57 -7.08
CA LYS A 695 -20.82 17.05 -8.19
C LYS A 695 -20.27 16.65 -9.54
N ILE A 696 -21.19 16.33 -10.44
CA ILE A 696 -20.91 16.04 -11.84
C ILE A 696 -21.84 16.83 -12.75
N ASP A 697 -21.37 17.12 -13.94
CA ASP A 697 -22.10 17.84 -14.97
C ASP A 697 -22.29 16.99 -16.23
N TYR A 698 -23.44 17.12 -16.83
CA TYR A 698 -23.74 16.50 -18.13
C TYR A 698 -22.82 17.06 -19.23
N VAL A 699 -22.27 16.16 -20.05
CA VAL A 699 -21.44 16.47 -21.21
C VAL A 699 -22.17 16.05 -22.50
N SER A 700 -22.43 14.75 -22.62
CA SER A 700 -23.05 14.20 -23.83
C SER A 700 -23.85 12.94 -23.49
N HIS A 701 -24.68 12.50 -24.45
CA HIS A 701 -25.33 11.21 -24.38
C HIS A 701 -25.47 10.58 -25.76
N ARG A 702 -25.65 9.25 -25.81
CA ARG A 702 -25.98 8.50 -27.01
C ARG A 702 -26.86 7.28 -26.68
N GLY A 703 -27.60 6.82 -27.67
CA GLY A 703 -28.46 5.66 -27.52
C GLY A 703 -29.69 5.89 -26.63
N GLU A 704 -30.47 4.84 -26.46
CA GLU A 704 -31.64 4.80 -25.59
C GLU A 704 -31.87 3.35 -25.10
N LYS A 705 -32.17 3.19 -23.81
CA LYS A 705 -32.49 1.89 -23.14
C LYS A 705 -31.35 0.85 -23.17
N PRO A 706 -30.20 1.12 -22.57
CA PRO A 706 -29.84 2.27 -21.70
C PRO A 706 -29.40 3.49 -22.52
N ILE A 707 -29.54 4.67 -21.94
CA ILE A 707 -28.89 5.88 -22.42
C ILE A 707 -27.49 5.88 -21.90
N GLN A 708 -26.51 6.02 -22.78
CA GLN A 708 -25.09 6.16 -22.43
C GLN A 708 -24.77 7.62 -22.22
N PHE A 709 -24.35 7.98 -21.03
CA PHE A 709 -24.00 9.36 -20.67
C PHE A 709 -22.50 9.52 -20.45
N GLU A 710 -21.98 10.69 -20.77
CA GLU A 710 -20.68 11.15 -20.34
C GLU A 710 -20.86 12.27 -19.33
N TRP A 711 -20.16 12.14 -18.18
CA TRP A 711 -20.25 13.06 -17.05
C TRP A 711 -18.90 13.68 -16.75
N ALA A 712 -18.83 15.01 -16.66
CA ALA A 712 -17.65 15.74 -16.21
C ALA A 712 -17.69 15.90 -14.68
N LEU A 713 -16.62 15.53 -14.02
CA LEU A 713 -16.47 15.68 -12.59
C LEU A 713 -15.95 17.09 -12.26
N HIS A 714 -16.51 17.72 -11.23
CA HIS A 714 -16.02 19.02 -10.73
C HIS A 714 -14.62 18.91 -10.14
N ARG A 715 -14.23 17.73 -9.69
CA ARG A 715 -12.92 17.39 -9.16
C ARG A 715 -12.43 16.09 -9.78
N PRO A 716 -11.19 16.05 -10.32
CA PRO A 716 -10.65 14.81 -10.87
C PRO A 716 -10.73 13.67 -9.87
N MET A 717 -11.19 12.49 -10.31
CA MET A 717 -11.33 11.34 -9.42
C MET A 717 -9.98 10.88 -8.86
N PRO A 718 -9.95 10.32 -7.63
CA PRO A 718 -8.74 9.76 -7.06
C PRO A 718 -8.14 8.70 -7.99
N LYS A 719 -6.80 8.68 -8.09
CA LYS A 719 -6.07 7.76 -8.95
C LYS A 719 -6.48 6.29 -8.77
N LYS A 720 -6.70 5.86 -7.52
CA LYS A 720 -7.16 4.50 -7.22
C LYS A 720 -8.50 4.21 -7.92
N VAL A 721 -9.46 5.13 -7.81
CA VAL A 721 -10.79 4.98 -8.44
C VAL A 721 -10.67 4.89 -9.96
N PHE A 722 -9.84 5.76 -10.55
CA PHE A 722 -9.58 5.77 -11.99
C PHE A 722 -8.97 4.47 -12.49
N VAL A 723 -7.91 4.02 -11.81
CA VAL A 723 -7.20 2.78 -12.16
C VAL A 723 -8.11 1.57 -12.00
N ASP A 724 -8.76 1.43 -10.84
CA ASP A 724 -9.67 0.30 -10.57
C ASP A 724 -10.81 0.27 -11.59
N GLY A 725 -11.43 1.41 -11.90
CA GLY A 725 -12.51 1.51 -12.87
C GLY A 725 -12.10 1.12 -14.30
N ARG A 726 -10.89 1.47 -14.73
CA ARG A 726 -10.37 1.11 -16.07
C ARG A 726 -10.06 -0.38 -16.24
N THR A 727 -9.84 -1.13 -15.18
CA THR A 727 -9.60 -2.58 -15.27
C THR A 727 -10.86 -3.36 -15.72
N VAL A 728 -12.02 -2.70 -15.76
CA VAL A 728 -13.32 -3.32 -16.12
C VAL A 728 -13.84 -2.81 -17.48
N ALA A 729 -13.21 -1.76 -18.05
CA ALA A 729 -13.61 -1.11 -19.30
C ALA A 729 -13.37 -1.98 -20.57
#